data_15a0d1e7e6e9a8862a86ee72125a81fc
#
_entry.id   15a0d1e7e6e9a8862a86ee72125a81fc
#
_cell.length_a   1.000
_cell.length_b   1.000
_cell.length_c   1.000
_cell.angle_alpha   90.00
_cell.angle_beta   90.00
_cell.angle_gamma   90.00
#
_symmetry.space_group_name_H-M   'P 1'
#
loop_
_entity.id
_entity.type
_entity.pdbx_description
1 polymer ?
#
loop_
_entity_poly.entity_id
_entity_poly.type
_entity_poly.pdbx_seq_one_letter_code
_entity_poly.pdbx_strand_id
1 'polypeptide(L)'
;EINYRDWSSDVCSSDLHSASGYDYMKEKNSGLNDKEILDQIRFHHAKELRGAELDDDSLAYITYWADNVASGADRRSKDEESDYGAYDKYDKYVPLETPFNILNSSGAAKQKYTYAMQEVYDDGSINYPDDTEKAYSEDTYGEIIKNLNECIASLSPDEKYINSALGVLEANLSYVPSSTDKTQFVDISLFDHMKITAAIGSCMYDYLSENGINDYKEALLKNSKTYYSKKSFLMMSMDISGIQSFLYSVESEKALKSLRSKSFYLEIMLEHIVDELLERLELSRANLIYSGGGHAYLLLPNTDRAKSTIDEFDSEAREWFIDNFGIDLYVAMGYRTCSANELMNKGDTDGGITENRTPYASIFKDLSTIISKKKTQRYSAENIIKLNTASKESHSRECRVCGRVDRLTTGDICEFCDDFKELSGGILNDGFITVLSKPDEKKKCIRLPFDYYMLTEEEAELRKRIEGDKTYVRSYSKNKLYTGNNMSTRLWVGDYVASSSFENLAESARGVKKLGVLRGDVDNLGQAFVAGFPAEYTSLSRAASFSRKMNMFFKLHINHILANGEYTLSAETDIRDRGKRRNVAVVYSGGDDVFVVGAWNEIIETGIDLVEAFRKYTQGKLTLSAGIGMFPKKYPVKAMARQTEELESASKDMPGKDAVSLFGGENMTNKHRENENTSGIGATGEYIYDNTYKWKTFREKVLGEKYGFIEEYFSNMPEKGMSALYKLMGYIRSLDDSINLARLAYMLGRIEAEMEDGEAPGSDRNEKHAKFASGLYDWISNDENGENKRQLITAIYIYVYLHRESMEG
;
A
#
# COMPACT_ATOMS: atom_id res chain seq x y z
N GLU A 1 -5.05 -8.67 40.12
CA GLU A 1 -3.74 -7.99 40.24
C GLU A 1 -2.67 -9.02 39.90
N ILE A 2 -2.28 -9.10 38.61
CA ILE A 2 -1.05 -9.80 38.24
C ILE A 2 0.04 -8.99 38.90
N ASN A 3 0.79 -9.61 39.79
CA ASN A 3 1.84 -8.96 40.50
C ASN A 3 2.89 -8.53 39.48
N TYR A 4 3.00 -7.24 39.18
CA TYR A 4 3.93 -6.61 38.24
C TYR A 4 5.40 -7.08 38.41
N ARG A 5 5.71 -7.63 39.58
CA ARG A 5 7.05 -8.16 39.90
C ARG A 5 7.39 -9.46 39.14
N ASP A 6 6.42 -10.30 38.80
CA ASP A 6 6.69 -11.62 38.19
C ASP A 6 6.88 -11.52 36.66
N TRP A 7 6.31 -10.50 36.03
CA TRP A 7 6.53 -10.25 34.58
C TRP A 7 7.83 -9.51 34.28
N SER A 8 8.33 -8.74 35.25
CA SER A 8 9.47 -7.84 35.05
C SER A 8 10.84 -8.48 35.27
N SER A 9 10.93 -9.54 36.08
CA SER A 9 12.25 -10.10 36.44
C SER A 9 12.74 -11.27 35.59
N ASP A 10 11.84 -11.99 34.91
CA ASP A 10 12.16 -13.31 34.38
C ASP A 10 11.80 -13.57 32.89
N VAL A 11 11.20 -12.59 32.19
CA VAL A 11 10.84 -12.71 30.76
C VAL A 11 12.06 -12.81 29.83
N CYS A 12 13.24 -12.60 30.35
CA CYS A 12 14.50 -12.65 29.62
C CYS A 12 15.19 -14.00 29.54
N SER A 13 14.71 -15.01 30.27
CA SER A 13 15.14 -16.39 29.97
C SER A 13 14.10 -17.00 29.04
N SER A 14 14.54 -17.60 27.95
CA SER A 14 13.71 -18.29 26.93
C SER A 14 12.75 -19.34 27.52
N ASP A 15 12.81 -19.58 28.80
CA ASP A 15 12.12 -20.63 29.53
C ASP A 15 10.90 -20.15 30.31
N LEU A 16 10.71 -18.84 30.51
CA LEU A 16 9.70 -18.32 31.44
C LEU A 16 8.47 -17.72 30.76
N HIS A 17 8.59 -17.19 29.52
CA HIS A 17 7.45 -16.58 28.84
C HIS A 17 6.35 -17.60 28.49
N SER A 18 6.69 -18.86 28.22
CA SER A 18 5.72 -19.93 27.96
C SER A 18 4.92 -20.26 29.22
N ALA A 19 5.56 -20.23 30.40
CA ALA A 19 4.89 -20.42 31.70
C ALA A 19 3.97 -19.25 32.02
N SER A 20 4.46 -18.03 31.87
CA SER A 20 3.68 -16.80 32.12
C SER A 20 2.49 -16.68 31.16
N GLY A 21 2.68 -17.04 29.88
CA GLY A 21 1.59 -17.08 28.91
C GLY A 21 0.52 -18.12 29.24
N TYR A 22 0.93 -19.29 29.68
CA TYR A 22 0.02 -20.34 30.15
C TYR A 22 -0.81 -19.87 31.38
N ASP A 23 -0.16 -19.30 32.39
CA ASP A 23 -0.83 -18.82 33.60
C ASP A 23 -1.78 -17.68 33.30
N TYR A 24 -1.35 -16.73 32.43
CA TYR A 24 -2.17 -15.64 31.95
C TYR A 24 -3.46 -16.11 31.26
N MET A 25 -3.35 -17.03 30.31
CA MET A 25 -4.50 -17.52 29.54
C MET A 25 -5.43 -18.34 30.43
N LYS A 26 -4.89 -19.10 31.39
CA LYS A 26 -5.65 -19.88 32.34
C LYS A 26 -6.48 -19.02 33.27
N GLU A 27 -5.96 -17.87 33.69
CA GLU A 27 -6.63 -16.97 34.61
C GLU A 27 -7.67 -16.04 33.96
N LYS A 28 -7.37 -15.57 32.74
CA LYS A 28 -8.09 -14.45 32.12
C LYS A 28 -9.23 -14.81 31.19
N ASN A 29 -9.22 -15.98 30.58
CA ASN A 29 -10.25 -16.33 29.62
C ASN A 29 -10.79 -17.76 29.79
N SER A 30 -11.96 -17.87 30.43
CA SER A 30 -12.63 -19.14 30.64
C SER A 30 -13.00 -19.91 29.36
N GLY A 31 -13.08 -19.25 28.20
CA GLY A 31 -13.37 -19.87 26.91
C GLY A 31 -12.15 -20.49 26.22
N LEU A 32 -10.93 -20.10 26.62
CA LEU A 32 -9.66 -20.61 26.08
C LEU A 32 -8.90 -21.50 27.04
N ASN A 33 -9.55 -21.94 28.12
CA ASN A 33 -8.99 -22.87 29.13
C ASN A 33 -8.97 -24.33 28.65
N ASP A 34 -9.05 -24.56 27.35
CA ASP A 34 -8.87 -25.87 26.75
C ASP A 34 -7.44 -26.37 27.00
N LYS A 35 -7.32 -27.64 27.43
CA LYS A 35 -6.03 -28.24 27.70
C LYS A 35 -5.09 -28.21 26.51
N GLU A 36 -5.60 -28.49 25.31
CA GLU A 36 -4.77 -28.53 24.11
C GLU A 36 -4.23 -27.14 23.74
N ILE A 37 -5.04 -26.10 23.93
CA ILE A 37 -4.59 -24.70 23.71
C ILE A 37 -3.51 -24.34 24.74
N LEU A 38 -3.75 -24.64 26.01
CA LEU A 38 -2.82 -24.35 27.10
C LEU A 38 -1.52 -25.12 26.97
N ASP A 39 -1.56 -26.38 26.53
CA ASP A 39 -0.36 -27.20 26.29
C ASP A 39 0.47 -26.64 25.12
N GLN A 40 -0.16 -26.14 24.06
CA GLN A 40 0.55 -25.46 22.95
C GLN A 40 1.27 -24.20 23.45
N ILE A 41 0.64 -23.39 24.29
CA ILE A 41 1.25 -22.20 24.87
C ILE A 41 2.42 -22.60 25.80
N ARG A 42 2.21 -23.62 26.64
CA ARG A 42 3.19 -24.03 27.65
C ARG A 42 4.43 -24.67 27.06
N PHE A 43 4.27 -25.48 26.00
CA PHE A 43 5.28 -26.40 25.52
C PHE A 43 5.80 -26.09 24.11
N HIS A 44 5.69 -24.84 23.62
CA HIS A 44 6.20 -24.48 22.30
C HIS A 44 7.72 -24.37 22.21
N HIS A 45 8.46 -24.52 23.33
CA HIS A 45 9.93 -24.55 23.32
C HIS A 45 10.50 -25.93 23.62
N ALA A 46 11.67 -26.22 23.00
CA ALA A 46 12.32 -27.53 23.07
C ALA A 46 12.60 -28.03 24.48
N LYS A 47 12.96 -27.12 25.41
CA LYS A 47 13.36 -27.49 26.77
C LYS A 47 12.17 -28.02 27.58
N GLU A 48 11.07 -27.26 27.58
CA GLU A 48 9.82 -27.62 28.26
C GLU A 48 9.20 -28.83 27.58
N LEU A 49 9.14 -28.85 26.24
CA LEU A 49 8.53 -29.95 25.48
C LEU A 49 9.20 -31.31 25.69
N ARG A 50 10.53 -31.34 25.78
CA ARG A 50 11.27 -32.60 26.00
C ARG A 50 11.07 -33.22 27.38
N GLY A 51 10.77 -32.37 28.37
CA GLY A 51 10.51 -32.80 29.75
C GLY A 51 9.01 -33.03 30.07
N ALA A 52 8.11 -32.72 29.12
CA ALA A 52 6.68 -32.84 29.31
C ALA A 52 6.15 -34.25 29.11
N GLU A 53 5.21 -34.65 29.95
CA GLU A 53 4.42 -35.87 29.79
C GLU A 53 3.19 -35.55 28.92
N LEU A 54 3.37 -35.50 27.62
CA LEU A 54 2.33 -35.25 26.61
C LEU A 54 2.05 -36.54 25.82
N ASP A 55 0.81 -36.70 25.40
CA ASP A 55 0.40 -37.72 24.46
C ASP A 55 1.14 -37.53 23.11
N ASP A 56 1.43 -38.60 22.38
CA ASP A 56 2.25 -38.54 21.17
C ASP A 56 1.54 -37.78 20.02
N ASP A 57 0.23 -37.55 20.08
CA ASP A 57 -0.61 -36.79 19.20
C ASP A 57 -0.89 -35.35 19.69
N SER A 58 -0.21 -34.87 20.73
CA SER A 58 -0.40 -33.51 21.24
C SER A 58 -0.07 -32.44 20.20
N LEU A 59 -0.97 -31.46 20.04
CA LEU A 59 -0.77 -30.30 19.14
C LEU A 59 0.43 -29.43 19.52
N ALA A 60 0.93 -29.55 20.76
CA ALA A 60 2.14 -28.83 21.20
C ALA A 60 3.37 -29.15 20.32
N TYR A 61 3.48 -30.38 19.76
CA TYR A 61 4.56 -30.73 18.82
C TYR A 61 4.46 -29.98 17.50
N ILE A 62 3.23 -29.74 17.02
CA ILE A 62 2.98 -28.95 15.80
C ILE A 62 3.35 -27.50 16.02
N THR A 63 2.89 -26.92 17.15
CA THR A 63 3.21 -25.52 17.49
C THR A 63 4.71 -25.32 17.69
N TYR A 64 5.40 -26.23 18.39
CA TYR A 64 6.85 -26.24 18.54
C TYR A 64 7.56 -26.24 17.18
N TRP A 65 7.14 -27.11 16.27
CA TRP A 65 7.75 -27.21 14.95
C TRP A 65 7.51 -25.97 14.10
N ALA A 66 6.27 -25.45 14.14
CA ALA A 66 5.88 -24.24 13.42
C ALA A 66 6.63 -23.00 13.93
N ASP A 67 6.79 -22.86 15.25
CA ASP A 67 7.59 -21.80 15.88
C ASP A 67 9.06 -21.88 15.44
N ASN A 68 9.64 -23.08 15.38
CA ASN A 68 11.01 -23.26 14.90
C ASN A 68 11.16 -22.90 13.42
N VAL A 69 10.16 -23.16 12.57
CA VAL A 69 10.21 -22.74 11.16
C VAL A 69 10.12 -21.22 11.06
N ALA A 70 9.19 -20.58 11.74
CA ALA A 70 9.07 -19.13 11.80
C ALA A 70 10.35 -18.48 12.37
N SER A 71 10.81 -18.95 13.54
CA SER A 71 12.04 -18.47 14.20
C SER A 71 13.31 -18.78 13.42
N GLY A 72 13.41 -19.94 12.78
CA GLY A 72 14.58 -20.33 11.99
C GLY A 72 14.83 -19.43 10.79
N ALA A 73 13.81 -18.71 10.39
CA ALA A 73 13.85 -17.66 9.39
C ALA A 73 14.21 -16.29 10.01
N ASP A 74 13.81 -16.04 11.26
CA ASP A 74 13.88 -14.73 11.92
C ASP A 74 15.17 -14.54 12.71
N ARG A 75 15.65 -15.60 13.36
CA ARG A 75 16.77 -15.56 14.34
C ARG A 75 18.10 -15.88 13.68
N ARG A 76 18.68 -14.94 12.94
CA ARG A 76 20.04 -15.07 12.40
C ARG A 76 20.94 -14.05 13.06
N SER A 77 22.11 -14.53 13.56
CA SER A 77 23.11 -13.69 14.22
C SER A 77 23.67 -12.65 13.25
N LYS A 78 23.92 -11.46 13.74
CA LYS A 78 24.75 -10.45 13.09
C LYS A 78 26.15 -11.02 12.96
N ASP A 79 26.77 -10.94 11.79
CA ASP A 79 28.14 -11.47 11.51
C ASP A 79 29.28 -10.76 12.26
N GLU A 80 29.01 -9.98 13.29
CA GLU A 80 30.02 -9.42 14.15
C GLU A 80 30.23 -10.39 15.32
N GLU A 81 31.47 -10.90 15.47
CA GLU A 81 31.98 -11.48 16.69
C GLU A 81 31.87 -10.46 17.81
N SER A 82 30.66 -10.30 18.34
CA SER A 82 30.46 -9.50 19.54
C SER A 82 30.77 -10.39 20.74
N ASP A 83 31.85 -10.07 21.43
CA ASP A 83 32.35 -10.68 22.66
C ASP A 83 31.39 -10.36 23.85
N TYR A 84 30.10 -10.68 23.68
CA TYR A 84 29.08 -10.53 24.75
C TYR A 84 29.16 -11.78 25.62
N GLY A 85 29.41 -11.57 26.90
CA GLY A 85 29.27 -12.62 27.92
C GLY A 85 27.85 -13.21 27.89
N ALA A 86 27.66 -14.48 28.21
CA ALA A 86 26.39 -15.22 28.11
C ALA A 86 25.20 -14.53 28.82
N TYR A 87 25.44 -13.65 29.80
CA TYR A 87 24.42 -12.86 30.53
C TYR A 87 24.03 -11.54 29.86
N ASP A 88 24.84 -11.02 28.93
CA ASP A 88 24.61 -9.73 28.26
C ASP A 88 23.88 -9.86 26.91
N LYS A 89 23.54 -11.07 26.51
CA LYS A 89 22.96 -11.39 25.22
C LYS A 89 21.51 -10.94 25.08
N TYR A 90 20.74 -11.01 26.17
CA TYR A 90 19.32 -10.73 26.20
C TYR A 90 19.02 -9.41 26.88
N ASP A 91 18.12 -8.63 26.27
CA ASP A 91 17.64 -7.36 26.83
C ASP A 91 16.13 -7.23 26.64
N LYS A 92 15.37 -7.27 27.71
CA LYS A 92 13.89 -7.15 27.67
C LYS A 92 13.40 -5.78 27.15
N TYR A 93 14.27 -4.79 27.10
CA TYR A 93 13.95 -3.45 26.65
C TYR A 93 14.48 -3.13 25.24
N VAL A 94 14.97 -4.12 24.52
CA VAL A 94 15.41 -3.91 23.14
C VAL A 94 14.26 -3.43 22.29
N PRO A 95 14.39 -2.30 21.55
CA PRO A 95 13.34 -1.81 20.70
C PRO A 95 13.24 -2.61 19.38
N LEU A 96 12.05 -2.62 18.80
CA LEU A 96 11.84 -3.21 17.47
C LEU A 96 12.60 -2.40 16.41
N GLU A 97 13.51 -3.04 15.70
CA GLU A 97 14.20 -2.46 14.55
C GLU A 97 13.26 -2.42 13.32
N THR A 98 13.52 -1.49 12.39
CA THR A 98 12.80 -1.49 11.13
C THR A 98 13.39 -2.50 10.14
N PRO A 99 12.60 -3.27 9.37
CA PRO A 99 13.12 -4.15 8.33
C PRO A 99 13.84 -3.38 7.20
N PHE A 100 13.60 -2.08 7.09
CA PHE A 100 14.30 -1.22 6.13
C PHE A 100 15.78 -1.03 6.47
N ASN A 101 16.24 -1.33 7.69
CA ASN A 101 17.67 -1.29 8.04
C ASN A 101 18.52 -2.15 7.10
N ILE A 102 18.02 -3.32 6.72
CA ILE A 102 18.72 -4.30 5.89
C ILE A 102 18.18 -4.43 4.46
N LEU A 103 17.06 -3.77 4.14
CA LEU A 103 16.49 -3.79 2.78
C LEU A 103 17.46 -3.12 1.80
N ASN A 104 17.66 -3.72 0.63
CA ASN A 104 18.55 -3.24 -0.43
C ASN A 104 19.98 -2.91 0.05
N SER A 105 20.47 -3.60 1.09
CA SER A 105 21.81 -3.41 1.62
C SER A 105 22.74 -4.56 1.20
N SER A 106 24.02 -4.25 0.99
CA SER A 106 25.04 -5.24 0.65
C SER A 106 25.79 -5.80 1.86
N GLY A 107 25.25 -5.65 3.07
CA GLY A 107 25.88 -6.10 4.32
C GLY A 107 25.17 -5.57 5.56
N ALA A 108 25.74 -5.81 6.75
CA ALA A 108 25.17 -5.37 8.02
C ALA A 108 24.91 -3.86 8.04
N ALA A 109 23.72 -3.48 8.49
CA ALA A 109 23.32 -2.07 8.55
C ALA A 109 24.24 -1.31 9.54
N LYS A 110 24.88 -0.25 9.05
CA LYS A 110 25.69 0.65 9.89
C LYS A 110 24.82 1.57 10.76
N GLN A 111 23.55 1.78 10.39
CA GLN A 111 22.59 2.60 11.12
C GLN A 111 21.44 1.72 11.61
N LYS A 112 21.05 1.92 12.85
CA LYS A 112 19.93 1.22 13.47
C LYS A 112 18.80 2.21 13.69
N TYR A 113 17.76 2.07 12.89
CA TYR A 113 16.51 2.78 13.10
C TYR A 113 15.54 1.86 13.83
N THR A 114 14.91 2.36 14.87
CA THR A 114 14.00 1.62 15.74
C THR A 114 12.66 2.33 15.89
N TYR A 115 11.61 1.60 16.23
CA TYR A 115 10.28 2.13 16.50
C TYR A 115 10.08 2.43 17.98
N ALA A 116 9.22 3.41 18.29
CA ALA A 116 8.65 3.51 19.62
C ALA A 116 7.68 2.34 19.85
N MET A 117 7.61 1.82 21.08
CA MET A 117 6.60 0.84 21.46
C MET A 117 5.27 1.56 21.65
N GLN A 118 4.29 1.21 20.83
CA GLN A 118 2.94 1.74 20.89
C GLN A 118 1.97 0.81 20.17
N GLU A 119 0.69 1.02 20.34
CA GLU A 119 -0.34 0.39 19.52
C GLU A 119 -0.43 1.03 18.12
N VAL A 120 -1.12 0.35 17.20
CA VAL A 120 -1.46 0.91 15.90
C VAL A 120 -2.73 1.75 16.06
N TYR A 121 -2.60 3.07 15.95
CA TYR A 121 -3.72 3.99 16.10
C TYR A 121 -4.64 4.01 14.89
N ASP A 122 -5.94 4.02 15.14
CA ASP A 122 -6.99 4.08 14.10
C ASP A 122 -7.02 5.43 13.37
N ASP A 123 -6.41 6.50 13.92
CA ASP A 123 -6.26 7.81 13.26
C ASP A 123 -5.20 7.82 12.14
N GLY A 124 -4.49 6.71 11.97
CA GLY A 124 -3.47 6.55 10.94
C GLY A 124 -2.16 7.27 11.20
N SER A 125 -1.94 7.81 12.41
CA SER A 125 -0.67 8.43 12.78
C SER A 125 0.50 7.47 12.57
N ILE A 126 1.65 8.05 12.15
CA ILE A 126 2.79 7.23 11.71
C ILE A 126 3.81 7.08 12.84
N ASN A 127 4.11 5.85 13.19
CA ASN A 127 5.27 5.54 14.01
C ASN A 127 6.52 5.48 13.11
N TYR A 128 7.18 6.64 12.95
CA TYR A 128 8.40 6.68 12.16
C TYR A 128 9.55 6.02 12.89
N PRO A 129 10.32 5.14 12.23
CA PRO A 129 11.58 4.68 12.80
C PRO A 129 12.60 5.81 12.79
N ASP A 130 13.37 5.95 13.85
CA ASP A 130 14.45 6.91 13.96
C ASP A 130 15.70 6.28 14.59
N ASP A 131 16.84 7.01 14.58
CA ASP A 131 18.14 6.57 15.09
C ASP A 131 18.37 6.96 16.55
N THR A 132 17.39 7.55 17.21
CA THR A 132 17.46 7.82 18.65
C THR A 132 17.23 6.52 19.41
N GLU A 133 18.06 6.29 20.45
CA GLU A 133 17.95 5.11 21.29
C GLU A 133 16.65 5.18 22.10
N LYS A 134 15.62 4.45 21.64
CA LYS A 134 14.32 4.34 22.30
C LYS A 134 14.34 3.14 23.21
N ALA A 135 14.60 3.36 24.48
CA ALA A 135 14.46 2.30 25.47
C ALA A 135 12.97 2.01 25.72
N TYR A 136 12.58 0.75 25.61
CA TYR A 136 11.29 0.29 26.11
C TYR A 136 11.33 0.25 27.63
N SER A 137 10.18 0.40 28.28
CA SER A 137 10.06 0.44 29.74
C SER A 137 8.97 -0.49 30.25
N GLU A 138 8.94 -0.76 31.54
CA GLU A 138 7.85 -1.52 32.19
C GLU A 138 6.50 -0.80 31.99
N ASP A 139 6.49 0.52 32.02
CA ASP A 139 5.26 1.30 31.85
C ASP A 139 4.69 1.13 30.44
N THR A 140 5.54 1.16 29.39
CA THR A 140 5.09 0.96 28.00
C THR A 140 4.57 -0.46 27.77
N TYR A 141 5.21 -1.48 28.34
CA TYR A 141 4.68 -2.84 28.32
C TYR A 141 3.36 -2.95 29.09
N GLY A 142 3.25 -2.26 30.23
CA GLY A 142 2.03 -2.22 31.05
C GLY A 142 0.83 -1.65 30.29
N GLU A 143 1.03 -0.59 29.50
CA GLU A 143 -0.01 0.00 28.67
C GLU A 143 -0.46 -0.97 27.54
N ILE A 144 0.45 -1.59 26.83
CA ILE A 144 0.12 -2.58 25.79
C ILE A 144 -0.66 -3.75 26.38
N ILE A 145 -0.23 -4.30 27.54
CA ILE A 145 -0.91 -5.40 28.20
C ILE A 145 -2.31 -4.99 28.68
N LYS A 146 -2.47 -3.78 29.19
CA LYS A 146 -3.78 -3.27 29.61
C LYS A 146 -4.74 -3.20 28.41
N ASN A 147 -4.32 -2.60 27.30
CA ASN A 147 -5.13 -2.48 26.09
C ASN A 147 -5.46 -3.87 25.51
N LEU A 148 -4.49 -4.76 25.46
CA LEU A 148 -4.68 -6.13 25.03
C LEU A 148 -5.71 -6.87 25.89
N ASN A 149 -5.65 -6.74 27.22
CA ASN A 149 -6.61 -7.32 28.15
C ASN A 149 -8.04 -6.81 27.91
N GLU A 150 -8.20 -5.50 27.72
CA GLU A 150 -9.51 -4.89 27.47
C GLU A 150 -10.12 -5.41 26.16
N CYS A 151 -9.30 -5.52 25.10
CA CYS A 151 -9.73 -6.05 23.82
C CYS A 151 -10.07 -7.55 23.87
N ILE A 152 -9.22 -8.38 24.48
CA ILE A 152 -9.44 -9.84 24.58
C ILE A 152 -10.67 -10.16 25.42
N ALA A 153 -10.91 -9.43 26.50
CA ALA A 153 -12.09 -9.64 27.37
C ALA A 153 -13.42 -9.45 26.61
N SER A 154 -13.42 -8.71 25.50
CA SER A 154 -14.60 -8.47 24.67
C SER A 154 -14.81 -9.52 23.58
N LEU A 155 -13.86 -10.41 23.34
CA LEU A 155 -13.94 -11.44 22.30
C LEU A 155 -14.73 -12.66 22.81
N SER A 156 -15.63 -13.16 21.98
CA SER A 156 -16.34 -14.43 22.24
C SER A 156 -15.61 -15.56 21.52
N PRO A 157 -15.26 -16.67 22.22
CA PRO A 157 -14.57 -17.81 21.60
C PRO A 157 -15.56 -18.65 20.78
N ASP A 158 -15.77 -18.26 19.53
CA ASP A 158 -16.56 -18.99 18.54
C ASP A 158 -15.75 -19.21 17.25
N GLU A 159 -16.35 -19.77 16.21
CA GLU A 159 -15.66 -20.07 14.93
C GLU A 159 -14.99 -18.85 14.28
N LYS A 160 -15.52 -17.65 14.53
CA LYS A 160 -14.99 -16.38 13.98
C LYS A 160 -13.96 -15.70 14.88
N TYR A 161 -13.74 -16.25 16.07
CA TYR A 161 -12.82 -15.72 17.08
C TYR A 161 -11.42 -15.46 16.56
N ILE A 162 -10.89 -16.36 15.73
CA ILE A 162 -9.48 -16.29 15.27
C ILE A 162 -9.22 -15.00 14.48
N ASN A 163 -10.12 -14.62 13.55
CA ASN A 163 -9.92 -13.40 12.75
C ASN A 163 -10.03 -12.13 13.60
N SER A 164 -10.95 -12.11 14.59
CA SER A 164 -11.06 -11.01 15.54
C SER A 164 -9.83 -10.92 16.46
N ALA A 165 -9.34 -12.05 16.95
CA ALA A 165 -8.12 -12.13 17.76
C ALA A 165 -6.89 -11.64 16.97
N LEU A 166 -6.76 -12.01 15.70
CA LEU A 166 -5.69 -11.49 14.82
C LEU A 166 -5.74 -9.96 14.73
N GLY A 167 -6.93 -9.35 14.60
CA GLY A 167 -7.09 -7.90 14.58
C GLY A 167 -6.65 -7.23 15.87
N VAL A 168 -6.97 -7.83 17.03
CA VAL A 168 -6.55 -7.35 18.35
C VAL A 168 -5.04 -7.49 18.53
N LEU A 169 -4.46 -8.61 18.14
CA LEU A 169 -3.02 -8.84 18.22
C LEU A 169 -2.25 -7.90 17.29
N GLU A 170 -2.74 -7.66 16.08
CA GLU A 170 -2.15 -6.67 15.18
C GLU A 170 -2.15 -5.26 15.79
N ALA A 171 -3.27 -4.83 16.35
CA ALA A 171 -3.38 -3.51 16.95
C ALA A 171 -2.36 -3.29 18.06
N ASN A 172 -2.14 -4.27 18.92
CA ASN A 172 -1.35 -4.13 20.14
C ASN A 172 0.11 -4.58 19.98
N LEU A 173 0.40 -5.59 19.14
CA LEU A 173 1.71 -6.25 19.10
C LEU A 173 2.55 -5.93 17.85
N SER A 174 2.10 -5.02 16.99
CA SER A 174 2.80 -4.64 15.75
C SER A 174 4.15 -3.96 15.98
N TYR A 175 4.37 -3.37 17.14
CA TYR A 175 5.61 -2.69 17.52
C TYR A 175 6.29 -3.32 18.75
N VAL A 176 5.85 -4.51 19.14
CA VAL A 176 6.51 -5.35 20.15
C VAL A 176 7.44 -6.32 19.44
N PRO A 177 8.74 -6.43 19.81
CA PRO A 177 9.67 -7.33 19.15
C PRO A 177 9.37 -8.81 19.45
N SER A 178 9.62 -9.69 18.50
CA SER A 178 9.49 -11.16 18.70
C SER A 178 10.68 -11.79 19.41
N SER A 179 11.79 -11.09 19.53
CA SER A 179 13.02 -11.55 20.17
C SER A 179 13.65 -10.44 20.98
N THR A 180 14.25 -10.81 22.11
CA THR A 180 15.04 -9.93 22.98
C THR A 180 16.55 -10.16 22.85
N ASP A 181 17.00 -11.01 21.91
CA ASP A 181 18.40 -11.34 21.65
C ASP A 181 19.09 -10.23 20.85
N LYS A 182 19.95 -9.45 21.48
CA LYS A 182 20.72 -8.35 20.87
C LYS A 182 21.70 -8.79 19.76
N THR A 183 22.05 -10.06 19.71
CA THR A 183 22.94 -10.61 18.68
C THR A 183 22.25 -10.87 17.36
N GLN A 184 20.91 -10.69 17.29
CA GLN A 184 20.07 -10.91 16.13
C GLN A 184 19.53 -9.57 15.61
N PHE A 185 19.00 -9.58 14.37
CA PHE A 185 18.16 -8.48 13.92
C PHE A 185 16.78 -8.61 14.55
N VAL A 186 16.40 -7.60 15.35
CA VAL A 186 15.12 -7.57 16.06
C VAL A 186 14.11 -6.79 15.23
N ASP A 187 13.91 -7.20 13.97
CA ASP A 187 13.08 -6.49 12.98
C ASP A 187 11.72 -7.14 12.69
N ILE A 188 11.42 -8.26 13.35
CA ILE A 188 10.14 -8.95 13.26
C ILE A 188 9.30 -8.65 14.50
N SER A 189 8.08 -8.16 14.30
CA SER A 189 7.16 -7.93 15.41
C SER A 189 6.62 -9.25 15.98
N LEU A 190 6.21 -9.22 17.26
CA LEU A 190 5.56 -10.36 17.90
C LEU A 190 4.30 -10.77 17.14
N PHE A 191 3.51 -9.82 16.64
CA PHE A 191 2.35 -10.11 15.81
C PHE A 191 2.72 -10.86 14.54
N ASP A 192 3.70 -10.38 13.76
CA ASP A 192 4.09 -11.03 12.50
C ASP A 192 4.61 -12.45 12.73
N HIS A 193 5.41 -12.65 13.79
CA HIS A 193 5.91 -13.95 14.18
C HIS A 193 4.77 -14.92 14.56
N MET A 194 3.86 -14.51 15.44
CA MET A 194 2.72 -15.33 15.86
C MET A 194 1.80 -15.69 14.70
N LYS A 195 1.52 -14.72 13.80
CA LYS A 195 0.71 -14.94 12.61
C LYS A 195 1.31 -16.01 11.69
N ILE A 196 2.61 -15.93 11.42
CA ILE A 196 3.28 -16.90 10.54
C ILE A 196 3.39 -18.27 11.21
N THR A 197 3.65 -18.32 12.54
CA THR A 197 3.62 -19.56 13.30
C THR A 197 2.26 -20.25 13.22
N ALA A 198 1.17 -19.49 13.37
CA ALA A 198 -0.19 -20.02 13.25
C ALA A 198 -0.49 -20.55 11.82
N ALA A 199 -0.07 -19.81 10.79
CA ALA A 199 -0.24 -20.23 9.40
C ALA A 199 0.51 -21.53 9.08
N ILE A 200 1.73 -21.66 9.55
CA ILE A 200 2.55 -22.86 9.37
C ILE A 200 1.96 -24.03 10.16
N GLY A 201 1.54 -23.79 11.40
CA GLY A 201 0.97 -24.80 12.29
C GLY A 201 -0.33 -25.39 11.72
N SER A 202 -1.27 -24.56 11.29
CA SER A 202 -2.53 -25.01 10.69
C SER A 202 -2.30 -25.83 9.41
N CYS A 203 -1.42 -25.36 8.53
CA CYS A 203 -1.07 -26.12 7.31
C CYS A 203 -0.41 -27.45 7.62
N MET A 204 0.46 -27.52 8.63
CA MET A 204 1.14 -28.75 9.01
C MET A 204 0.16 -29.75 9.65
N TYR A 205 -0.77 -29.26 10.48
CA TYR A 205 -1.84 -30.09 11.04
C TYR A 205 -2.65 -30.79 9.93
N ASP A 206 -3.15 -30.03 8.97
CA ASP A 206 -3.93 -30.56 7.85
C ASP A 206 -3.12 -31.55 7.00
N TYR A 207 -1.85 -31.22 6.73
CA TYR A 207 -0.95 -32.07 5.97
C TYR A 207 -0.72 -33.41 6.68
N LEU A 208 -0.47 -33.44 7.99
CA LEU A 208 -0.25 -34.65 8.78
C LEU A 208 -1.54 -35.47 8.90
N SER A 209 -2.67 -34.80 9.17
CA SER A 209 -3.99 -35.44 9.31
C SER A 209 -4.40 -36.16 8.02
N GLU A 210 -4.29 -35.51 6.84
CA GLU A 210 -4.65 -36.16 5.57
C GLU A 210 -3.73 -37.34 5.21
N ASN A 211 -2.46 -37.28 5.64
CA ASN A 211 -1.52 -38.37 5.44
C ASN A 211 -1.63 -39.50 6.51
N GLY A 212 -2.60 -39.40 7.42
CA GLY A 212 -2.83 -40.41 8.47
C GLY A 212 -1.71 -40.48 9.51
N ILE A 213 -0.99 -39.40 9.73
CA ILE A 213 0.13 -39.29 10.66
C ILE A 213 -0.37 -38.66 11.94
N ASN A 214 -0.59 -39.47 12.97
CA ASN A 214 -1.11 -39.02 14.28
C ASN A 214 -0.03 -39.00 15.37
N ASP A 215 1.13 -39.60 15.16
CA ASP A 215 2.27 -39.50 16.08
C ASP A 215 3.10 -38.26 15.73
N TYR A 216 2.64 -37.10 16.23
CA TYR A 216 3.28 -35.80 15.99
C TYR A 216 4.64 -35.72 16.70
N LYS A 217 4.82 -36.39 17.82
CA LYS A 217 6.10 -36.48 18.53
C LYS A 217 7.17 -37.15 17.69
N GLU A 218 6.85 -38.31 17.11
CA GLU A 218 7.77 -39.04 16.22
C GLU A 218 8.07 -38.21 14.96
N ALA A 219 7.04 -37.63 14.34
CA ALA A 219 7.14 -36.88 13.10
C ALA A 219 7.93 -35.56 13.28
N LEU A 220 7.54 -34.72 14.22
CA LEU A 220 7.97 -33.32 14.26
C LEU A 220 9.05 -33.05 15.31
N LEU A 221 9.17 -33.88 16.37
CA LEU A 221 10.24 -33.72 17.34
C LEU A 221 11.44 -34.64 17.03
N LYS A 222 11.22 -35.95 16.79
CA LYS A 222 12.32 -36.90 16.55
C LYS A 222 12.81 -36.86 15.10
N ASN A 223 11.92 -36.77 14.12
CA ASN A 223 12.20 -36.78 12.68
C ASN A 223 12.04 -35.39 12.02
N SER A 224 12.16 -34.31 12.78
CA SER A 224 11.92 -32.93 12.32
C SER A 224 12.70 -32.56 11.04
N LYS A 225 13.94 -33.04 10.89
CA LYS A 225 14.78 -32.77 9.71
C LYS A 225 14.13 -33.28 8.42
N THR A 226 13.48 -34.43 8.44
CA THR A 226 12.75 -34.98 7.28
C THR A 226 11.57 -34.09 6.90
N TYR A 227 10.84 -33.57 7.89
CA TYR A 227 9.68 -32.73 7.64
C TYR A 227 10.04 -31.32 7.20
N TYR A 228 11.22 -30.80 7.48
CA TYR A 228 11.68 -29.52 6.93
C TYR A 228 11.86 -29.56 5.41
N SER A 229 12.24 -30.70 4.82
CA SER A 229 12.42 -30.87 3.37
C SER A 229 11.17 -31.33 2.63
N LYS A 230 10.16 -31.85 3.34
CA LYS A 230 8.89 -32.29 2.70
C LYS A 230 8.13 -31.09 2.14
N LYS A 231 7.56 -31.24 0.94
CA LYS A 231 6.68 -30.24 0.31
C LYS A 231 5.31 -30.26 0.99
N SER A 232 5.25 -29.77 2.22
CA SER A 232 4.02 -29.81 3.04
C SER A 232 3.12 -28.60 2.83
N PHE A 233 3.56 -27.61 2.05
CA PHE A 233 2.84 -26.36 1.83
C PHE A 233 2.59 -26.08 0.37
N LEU A 234 1.53 -25.30 0.13
CA LEU A 234 1.25 -24.60 -1.12
C LEU A 234 1.41 -23.09 -0.85
N MET A 235 2.26 -22.43 -1.60
CA MET A 235 2.20 -20.97 -1.72
C MET A 235 1.27 -20.65 -2.88
N MET A 236 0.16 -19.98 -2.61
CA MET A 236 -0.84 -19.60 -3.60
C MET A 236 -0.78 -18.09 -3.88
N SER A 237 -1.05 -17.75 -5.12
CA SER A 237 -1.21 -16.36 -5.56
C SER A 237 -2.56 -16.18 -6.25
N MET A 238 -3.21 -15.04 -5.96
CA MET A 238 -4.40 -14.52 -6.64
C MET A 238 -4.10 -13.15 -7.21
N ASP A 239 -4.63 -12.85 -8.41
CA ASP A 239 -4.41 -11.56 -9.06
C ASP A 239 -5.61 -11.17 -9.93
N ILE A 240 -6.25 -10.06 -9.61
CA ILE A 240 -7.38 -9.51 -10.35
C ILE A 240 -6.86 -8.67 -11.52
N SER A 241 -7.27 -9.02 -12.73
CA SER A 241 -6.94 -8.31 -13.96
C SER A 241 -8.13 -7.51 -14.46
N GLY A 242 -7.87 -6.37 -15.12
CA GLY A 242 -8.92 -5.50 -15.68
C GLY A 242 -9.35 -4.36 -14.75
N ILE A 243 -8.71 -4.22 -13.59
CA ILE A 243 -9.04 -3.23 -12.54
C ILE A 243 -9.19 -1.83 -13.13
N GLN A 244 -8.21 -1.35 -13.89
CA GLN A 244 -8.23 0.02 -14.42
C GLN A 244 -9.38 0.25 -15.41
N SER A 245 -9.65 -0.70 -16.33
CA SER A 245 -10.78 -0.59 -17.26
C SER A 245 -12.11 -0.54 -16.54
N PHE A 246 -12.26 -1.32 -15.47
CA PHE A 246 -13.45 -1.32 -14.63
C PHE A 246 -13.62 0.00 -13.87
N LEU A 247 -12.54 0.50 -13.24
CA LEU A 247 -12.56 1.74 -12.48
C LEU A 247 -12.95 2.94 -13.34
N TYR A 248 -12.32 3.09 -14.50
CA TYR A 248 -12.50 4.29 -15.33
C TYR A 248 -13.74 4.26 -16.22
N SER A 249 -14.52 3.20 -16.19
CA SER A 249 -15.84 3.13 -16.82
C SER A 249 -16.90 3.83 -15.94
N VAL A 250 -16.87 5.16 -15.90
CA VAL A 250 -17.78 5.98 -15.08
C VAL A 250 -18.39 7.12 -15.91
N GLU A 251 -19.60 7.52 -15.53
CA GLU A 251 -20.21 8.74 -16.09
C GLU A 251 -19.49 10.00 -15.61
N SER A 252 -19.56 11.08 -16.40
CA SER A 252 -18.97 12.37 -16.02
C SER A 252 -19.67 12.97 -14.78
N GLU A 253 -20.97 12.74 -14.64
CA GLU A 253 -21.74 13.19 -13.49
C GLU A 253 -21.45 12.32 -12.26
N LYS A 254 -21.04 12.93 -11.15
CA LYS A 254 -20.64 12.23 -9.91
C LYS A 254 -19.49 11.23 -10.08
N ALA A 255 -18.63 11.45 -11.09
CA ALA A 255 -17.54 10.53 -11.44
C ALA A 255 -16.62 10.20 -10.27
N LEU A 256 -16.22 11.17 -9.43
CA LEU A 256 -15.36 10.95 -8.27
C LEU A 256 -15.98 9.95 -7.28
N LYS A 257 -17.27 10.13 -6.97
CA LYS A 257 -17.99 9.23 -6.07
C LYS A 257 -18.04 7.81 -6.64
N SER A 258 -18.34 7.68 -7.93
CA SER A 258 -18.39 6.36 -8.60
C SER A 258 -17.03 5.68 -8.67
N LEU A 259 -15.97 6.41 -8.98
CA LEU A 259 -14.59 5.88 -8.98
C LEU A 259 -14.20 5.30 -7.62
N ARG A 260 -14.40 6.09 -6.55
CA ARG A 260 -14.05 5.67 -5.20
C ARG A 260 -14.86 4.46 -4.76
N SER A 261 -16.15 4.42 -5.05
CA SER A 261 -17.00 3.28 -4.72
C SER A 261 -16.59 2.02 -5.47
N LYS A 262 -16.24 2.14 -6.75
CA LYS A 262 -15.74 1.00 -7.55
C LYS A 262 -14.39 0.50 -7.06
N SER A 263 -13.48 1.39 -6.70
CA SER A 263 -12.19 1.03 -6.12
C SER A 263 -12.39 0.24 -4.82
N PHE A 264 -13.21 0.75 -3.94
CA PHE A 264 -13.49 0.10 -2.68
C PHE A 264 -14.21 -1.25 -2.85
N TYR A 265 -15.13 -1.35 -3.80
CA TYR A 265 -15.77 -2.63 -4.15
C TYR A 265 -14.77 -3.69 -4.60
N LEU A 266 -13.79 -3.33 -5.45
CA LEU A 266 -12.75 -4.26 -5.88
C LEU A 266 -11.90 -4.76 -4.70
N GLU A 267 -11.63 -3.89 -3.74
CA GLU A 267 -10.93 -4.28 -2.52
C GLU A 267 -11.75 -5.25 -1.69
N ILE A 268 -13.03 -4.95 -1.44
CA ILE A 268 -13.92 -5.88 -0.73
C ILE A 268 -14.10 -7.20 -1.49
N MET A 269 -14.16 -7.15 -2.81
CA MET A 269 -14.24 -8.36 -3.65
C MET A 269 -13.02 -9.28 -3.43
N LEU A 270 -11.80 -8.72 -3.43
CA LEU A 270 -10.60 -9.51 -3.18
C LEU A 270 -10.60 -10.11 -1.77
N GLU A 271 -10.91 -9.29 -0.75
CA GLU A 271 -10.97 -9.74 0.64
C GLU A 271 -12.04 -10.84 0.82
N HIS A 272 -13.19 -10.70 0.15
CA HIS A 272 -14.24 -11.71 0.15
C HIS A 272 -13.81 -13.02 -0.53
N ILE A 273 -13.14 -12.95 -1.68
CA ILE A 273 -12.60 -14.13 -2.38
C ILE A 273 -11.59 -14.87 -1.49
N VAL A 274 -10.72 -14.12 -0.82
CA VAL A 274 -9.73 -14.68 0.11
C VAL A 274 -10.41 -15.36 1.29
N ASP A 275 -11.33 -14.69 1.96
CA ASP A 275 -12.03 -15.25 3.13
C ASP A 275 -12.88 -16.46 2.76
N GLU A 276 -13.55 -16.45 1.62
CA GLU A 276 -14.34 -17.57 1.14
C GLU A 276 -13.49 -18.82 0.88
N LEU A 277 -12.30 -18.65 0.27
CA LEU A 277 -11.37 -19.77 0.08
C LEU A 277 -10.86 -20.30 1.43
N LEU A 278 -10.47 -19.39 2.33
CA LEU A 278 -9.97 -19.78 3.65
C LEU A 278 -11.03 -20.53 4.47
N GLU A 279 -12.30 -20.08 4.44
CA GLU A 279 -13.41 -20.75 5.11
C GLU A 279 -13.69 -22.15 4.53
N ARG A 280 -13.65 -22.31 3.19
CA ARG A 280 -13.80 -23.64 2.54
C ARG A 280 -12.67 -24.60 2.90
N LEU A 281 -11.49 -24.07 3.16
CA LEU A 281 -10.33 -24.83 3.62
C LEU A 281 -10.26 -24.98 5.15
N GLU A 282 -11.21 -24.41 5.91
CA GLU A 282 -11.22 -24.39 7.36
C GLU A 282 -9.96 -23.72 7.97
N LEU A 283 -9.44 -22.73 7.26
CA LEU A 283 -8.27 -21.91 7.65
C LEU A 283 -8.71 -20.53 8.10
N SER A 284 -7.76 -19.75 8.63
CA SER A 284 -7.99 -18.38 9.09
C SER A 284 -7.16 -17.37 8.30
N ARG A 285 -7.40 -16.09 8.56
CA ARG A 285 -6.59 -14.99 7.97
C ARG A 285 -5.12 -14.98 8.41
N ALA A 286 -4.71 -15.84 9.34
CA ALA A 286 -3.30 -16.10 9.60
C ALA A 286 -2.59 -16.59 8.33
N ASN A 287 -3.28 -17.37 7.50
CA ASN A 287 -2.80 -17.94 6.25
C ASN A 287 -2.73 -16.92 5.09
N LEU A 288 -3.31 -15.73 5.25
CA LEU A 288 -3.18 -14.62 4.32
C LEU A 288 -1.86 -13.88 4.59
N ILE A 289 -0.85 -14.11 3.75
CA ILE A 289 0.49 -13.50 3.90
C ILE A 289 0.50 -12.05 3.42
N TYR A 290 -0.18 -11.77 2.30
CA TYR A 290 -0.27 -10.47 1.68
C TYR A 290 -1.61 -10.27 0.97
N SER A 291 -2.17 -9.06 1.05
CA SER A 291 -3.31 -8.61 0.24
C SER A 291 -3.13 -7.12 -0.08
N GLY A 292 -3.19 -6.76 -1.35
CA GLY A 292 -3.12 -5.36 -1.79
C GLY A 292 -3.02 -5.20 -3.31
N GLY A 293 -3.51 -4.09 -3.85
CA GLY A 293 -3.42 -3.79 -5.28
C GLY A 293 -4.14 -4.80 -6.20
N GLY A 294 -5.14 -5.52 -5.70
CA GLY A 294 -5.81 -6.59 -6.45
C GLY A 294 -5.07 -7.93 -6.41
N HIS A 295 -4.02 -8.06 -5.60
CA HIS A 295 -3.17 -9.23 -5.49
C HIS A 295 -3.15 -9.79 -4.07
N ALA A 296 -3.11 -11.13 -3.91
CA ALA A 296 -2.97 -11.79 -2.62
C ALA A 296 -2.03 -13.00 -2.70
N TYR A 297 -1.30 -13.23 -1.57
CA TYR A 297 -0.54 -14.46 -1.34
C TYR A 297 -1.07 -15.18 -0.10
N LEU A 298 -1.25 -16.50 -0.22
CA LEU A 298 -1.73 -17.36 0.86
C LEU A 298 -0.78 -18.55 1.05
N LEU A 299 -0.57 -18.93 2.31
CA LEU A 299 0.11 -20.18 2.67
C LEU A 299 -0.95 -21.23 3.02
N LEU A 300 -1.01 -22.32 2.26
CA LEU A 300 -2.03 -23.34 2.36
C LEU A 300 -1.40 -24.74 2.56
N PRO A 301 -2.12 -25.74 3.08
CA PRO A 301 -1.62 -27.10 3.21
C PRO A 301 -1.49 -27.78 1.85
N ASN A 302 -0.41 -28.54 1.64
CA ASN A 302 -0.25 -29.36 0.43
C ASN A 302 -0.97 -30.69 0.59
N THR A 303 -2.30 -30.66 0.55
CA THR A 303 -3.19 -31.81 0.62
C THR A 303 -3.97 -31.98 -0.68
N ASP A 304 -4.49 -33.18 -0.96
CA ASP A 304 -5.30 -33.40 -2.15
C ASP A 304 -6.67 -32.71 -2.01
N ARG A 305 -7.22 -32.65 -0.78
CA ARG A 305 -8.41 -31.85 -0.46
C ARG A 305 -8.18 -30.37 -0.81
N ALA A 306 -7.08 -29.78 -0.36
CA ALA A 306 -6.81 -28.37 -0.63
C ALA A 306 -6.68 -28.08 -2.13
N LYS A 307 -5.98 -28.93 -2.88
CA LYS A 307 -5.83 -28.77 -4.34
C LYS A 307 -7.17 -28.87 -5.07
N SER A 308 -7.99 -29.88 -4.76
CA SER A 308 -9.31 -30.01 -5.39
C SER A 308 -10.22 -28.81 -5.05
N THR A 309 -10.22 -28.37 -3.79
CA THR A 309 -10.97 -27.18 -3.40
C THR A 309 -10.51 -25.92 -4.16
N ILE A 310 -9.20 -25.71 -4.34
CA ILE A 310 -8.67 -24.58 -5.11
C ILE A 310 -9.08 -24.66 -6.58
N ASP A 311 -9.00 -25.84 -7.20
CA ASP A 311 -9.33 -26.02 -8.62
C ASP A 311 -10.84 -25.81 -8.87
N GLU A 312 -11.71 -26.31 -7.99
CA GLU A 312 -13.16 -26.04 -8.01
C GLU A 312 -13.46 -24.56 -7.82
N PHE A 313 -12.80 -23.95 -6.85
CA PHE A 313 -12.93 -22.51 -6.54
C PHE A 313 -12.49 -21.60 -7.70
N ASP A 314 -11.36 -21.92 -8.38
CA ASP A 314 -10.91 -21.19 -9.59
C ASP A 314 -11.93 -21.30 -10.72
N SER A 315 -12.56 -22.47 -10.86
CA SER A 315 -13.60 -22.69 -11.88
C SER A 315 -14.89 -21.92 -11.57
N GLU A 316 -15.39 -21.99 -10.34
CA GLU A 316 -16.58 -21.24 -9.89
C GLU A 316 -16.36 -19.73 -10.01
N ALA A 317 -15.21 -19.23 -9.54
CA ALA A 317 -14.85 -17.83 -9.67
C ALA A 317 -14.85 -17.38 -11.13
N ARG A 318 -14.23 -18.16 -12.03
CA ARG A 318 -14.17 -17.86 -13.47
C ARG A 318 -15.55 -17.75 -14.08
N GLU A 319 -16.43 -18.70 -13.81
CA GLU A 319 -17.81 -18.67 -14.29
C GLU A 319 -18.55 -17.42 -13.78
N TRP A 320 -18.43 -17.14 -12.49
CA TRP A 320 -19.06 -15.97 -11.90
C TRP A 320 -18.57 -14.66 -12.54
N PHE A 321 -17.24 -14.51 -12.78
CA PHE A 321 -16.69 -13.33 -13.44
C PHE A 321 -17.17 -13.20 -14.89
N ILE A 322 -17.27 -14.30 -15.62
CA ILE A 322 -17.81 -14.33 -17.00
C ILE A 322 -19.26 -13.84 -17.00
N ASP A 323 -20.09 -14.36 -16.09
CA ASP A 323 -21.52 -14.03 -16.05
C ASP A 323 -21.79 -12.60 -15.61
N ASN A 324 -20.98 -12.04 -14.71
CA ASN A 324 -21.17 -10.70 -14.17
C ASN A 324 -20.36 -9.61 -14.87
N PHE A 325 -19.20 -9.91 -15.41
CA PHE A 325 -18.26 -8.92 -15.99
C PHE A 325 -17.79 -9.25 -17.42
N GLY A 326 -18.16 -10.40 -17.96
CA GLY A 326 -17.69 -10.82 -19.28
C GLY A 326 -16.19 -10.96 -19.32
N ILE A 327 -15.53 -10.10 -20.12
CA ILE A 327 -14.07 -10.08 -20.26
C ILE A 327 -13.39 -8.95 -19.47
N ASP A 328 -14.17 -8.08 -18.84
CA ASP A 328 -13.67 -6.85 -18.21
C ASP A 328 -12.84 -7.13 -16.94
N LEU A 329 -13.28 -8.07 -16.13
CA LEU A 329 -12.58 -8.52 -14.93
C LEU A 329 -12.30 -10.02 -14.96
N TYR A 330 -11.15 -10.40 -14.44
CA TYR A 330 -10.73 -11.79 -14.32
C TYR A 330 -9.82 -11.96 -13.11
N VAL A 331 -10.01 -13.03 -12.34
CA VAL A 331 -9.08 -13.40 -11.27
C VAL A 331 -8.22 -14.59 -11.73
N ALA A 332 -6.90 -14.38 -11.75
CA ALA A 332 -5.94 -15.45 -11.98
C ALA A 332 -5.55 -16.08 -10.65
N MET A 333 -5.69 -17.39 -10.52
CA MET A 333 -5.32 -18.13 -9.31
C MET A 333 -4.31 -19.23 -9.67
N GLY A 334 -3.29 -19.39 -8.82
CA GLY A 334 -2.29 -20.43 -9.04
C GLY A 334 -1.48 -20.70 -7.78
N TYR A 335 -0.96 -21.91 -7.66
CA TYR A 335 -0.17 -22.32 -6.51
C TYR A 335 1.09 -23.11 -6.91
N ARG A 336 2.06 -23.14 -5.99
CA ARG A 336 3.28 -23.93 -6.07
C ARG A 336 3.52 -24.65 -4.74
N THR A 337 3.91 -25.92 -4.81
CA THR A 337 4.32 -26.66 -3.62
C THR A 337 5.65 -26.15 -3.07
N CYS A 338 5.78 -26.02 -1.76
CA CYS A 338 7.02 -25.62 -1.11
C CYS A 338 7.25 -26.38 0.20
N SER A 339 8.52 -26.40 0.63
CA SER A 339 8.96 -26.98 1.89
C SER A 339 9.21 -25.90 2.94
N ALA A 340 9.30 -26.29 4.22
CA ALA A 340 9.72 -25.39 5.28
C ALA A 340 11.14 -24.83 5.04
N ASN A 341 12.05 -25.65 4.50
CA ASN A 341 13.39 -25.20 4.14
C ASN A 341 13.34 -24.08 3.10
N GLU A 342 12.51 -24.18 2.06
CA GLU A 342 12.34 -23.11 1.08
C GLU A 342 11.76 -21.83 1.69
N LEU A 343 10.78 -21.95 2.60
CA LEU A 343 10.23 -20.80 3.33
C LEU A 343 11.25 -20.11 4.23
N MET A 344 12.21 -20.88 4.78
CA MET A 344 13.36 -20.37 5.54
C MET A 344 14.55 -19.98 4.65
N ASN A 345 14.41 -20.00 3.33
CA ASN A 345 15.50 -19.76 2.37
C ASN A 345 16.70 -20.70 2.54
N LYS A 346 16.44 -21.95 2.93
CA LYS A 346 17.44 -23.02 3.02
C LYS A 346 17.26 -23.99 1.84
N GLY A 347 18.37 -24.50 1.27
CA GLY A 347 18.30 -25.54 0.24
C GLY A 347 17.80 -26.86 0.83
N ASP A 348 17.00 -27.60 0.09
CA ASP A 348 16.77 -29.02 0.36
C ASP A 348 18.04 -29.81 0.02
N THR A 349 18.35 -30.86 0.79
CA THR A 349 19.59 -31.62 0.68
C THR A 349 19.83 -32.29 -0.68
N ASP A 350 18.79 -32.39 -1.53
CA ASP A 350 18.83 -33.06 -2.84
C ASP A 350 18.82 -32.11 -4.06
N GLY A 351 18.71 -30.82 -3.87
CA GLY A 351 18.67 -29.82 -4.96
C GLY A 351 19.79 -28.78 -4.79
N GLY A 352 20.86 -28.95 -5.54
CA GLY A 352 21.97 -28.00 -5.54
C GLY A 352 21.49 -26.57 -5.75
N ILE A 353 22.02 -25.64 -4.96
CA ILE A 353 21.88 -24.19 -5.17
C ILE A 353 22.43 -23.92 -6.57
N THR A 354 21.55 -23.68 -7.54
CA THR A 354 21.98 -23.13 -8.83
C THR A 354 22.45 -21.70 -8.57
N GLU A 355 23.65 -21.37 -9.00
CA GLU A 355 24.46 -20.18 -8.66
C GLU A 355 23.76 -18.80 -8.73
N ASN A 356 22.48 -18.71 -9.11
CA ASN A 356 21.79 -17.44 -9.34
C ASN A 356 20.42 -17.27 -8.66
N ARG A 357 19.95 -18.20 -7.80
CA ARG A 357 18.62 -18.07 -7.17
C ARG A 357 18.55 -18.69 -5.80
N THR A 358 18.01 -17.92 -4.85
CA THR A 358 17.67 -18.44 -3.54
C THR A 358 16.39 -19.30 -3.61
N PRO A 359 16.26 -20.33 -2.75
CA PRO A 359 15.06 -21.17 -2.68
C PRO A 359 13.77 -20.38 -2.49
N TYR A 360 13.80 -19.38 -1.62
CA TYR A 360 12.67 -18.49 -1.36
C TYR A 360 12.25 -17.70 -2.63
N ALA A 361 13.18 -17.03 -3.30
CA ALA A 361 12.90 -16.27 -4.51
C ALA A 361 12.33 -17.13 -5.65
N SER A 362 12.72 -18.41 -5.69
CA SER A 362 12.21 -19.37 -6.67
C SER A 362 10.71 -19.64 -6.52
N ILE A 363 10.16 -19.63 -5.28
CA ILE A 363 8.72 -19.78 -5.03
C ILE A 363 7.93 -18.70 -5.77
N PHE A 364 8.29 -17.43 -5.57
CA PHE A 364 7.56 -16.29 -6.14
C PHE A 364 7.75 -16.15 -7.65
N LYS A 365 8.93 -16.50 -8.14
CA LYS A 365 9.16 -16.51 -9.59
C LYS A 365 8.33 -17.56 -10.32
N ASP A 366 8.27 -18.78 -9.77
CA ASP A 366 7.44 -19.84 -10.33
C ASP A 366 5.96 -19.44 -10.29
N LEU A 367 5.50 -18.86 -9.17
CA LEU A 367 4.13 -18.32 -9.04
C LEU A 367 3.86 -17.21 -10.07
N SER A 368 4.76 -16.27 -10.24
CA SER A 368 4.63 -15.21 -11.25
C SER A 368 4.49 -15.80 -12.68
N THR A 369 5.24 -16.86 -12.98
CA THR A 369 5.14 -17.57 -14.26
C THR A 369 3.77 -18.25 -14.42
N ILE A 370 3.28 -18.92 -13.35
CA ILE A 370 1.96 -19.57 -13.34
C ILE A 370 0.85 -18.55 -13.56
N ILE A 371 0.87 -17.45 -12.80
CA ILE A 371 -0.12 -16.36 -12.90
C ILE A 371 -0.09 -15.72 -14.29
N SER A 372 1.10 -15.43 -14.83
CA SER A 372 1.25 -14.86 -16.18
C SER A 372 0.65 -15.78 -17.24
N LYS A 373 0.87 -17.09 -17.12
CA LYS A 373 0.26 -18.08 -18.00
C LYS A 373 -1.26 -18.09 -17.87
N LYS A 374 -1.81 -18.09 -16.65
CA LYS A 374 -3.26 -18.00 -16.39
C LYS A 374 -3.87 -16.73 -17.00
N LYS A 375 -3.19 -15.58 -16.88
CA LYS A 375 -3.63 -14.32 -17.49
C LYS A 375 -3.67 -14.35 -19.02
N THR A 376 -2.83 -15.13 -19.67
CA THR A 376 -2.84 -15.30 -21.13
C THR A 376 -3.81 -16.39 -21.59
N GLN A 377 -4.15 -17.34 -20.76
CA GLN A 377 -5.04 -18.48 -21.03
C GLN A 377 -6.27 -18.45 -20.10
N ARG A 378 -7.03 -17.33 -20.13
CA ARG A 378 -8.11 -17.05 -19.17
C ARG A 378 -9.30 -17.99 -19.30
N TYR A 379 -9.63 -18.36 -20.53
CA TYR A 379 -10.92 -19.00 -20.87
C TYR A 379 -10.71 -20.35 -21.53
N SER A 380 -11.53 -21.34 -21.14
CA SER A 380 -11.64 -22.61 -21.83
C SER A 380 -12.37 -22.43 -23.19
N ALA A 381 -12.34 -23.47 -24.04
CA ALA A 381 -13.10 -23.45 -25.28
C ALA A 381 -14.60 -23.24 -25.03
N GLU A 382 -15.15 -23.85 -23.98
CA GLU A 382 -16.55 -23.71 -23.58
C GLU A 382 -16.84 -22.28 -23.13
N ASN A 383 -15.97 -21.65 -22.33
CA ASN A 383 -16.12 -20.26 -21.94
C ASN A 383 -16.10 -19.31 -23.15
N ILE A 384 -15.23 -19.58 -24.15
CA ILE A 384 -15.17 -18.77 -25.37
C ILE A 384 -16.46 -18.91 -26.15
N ILE A 385 -16.99 -20.12 -26.26
CA ILE A 385 -18.30 -20.37 -26.92
C ILE A 385 -19.41 -19.63 -26.15
N LYS A 386 -19.45 -19.76 -24.81
CA LYS A 386 -20.42 -19.05 -23.96
C LYS A 386 -20.38 -17.54 -24.18
N LEU A 387 -19.21 -16.94 -24.13
CA LEU A 387 -19.00 -15.49 -24.36
C LEU A 387 -19.47 -15.03 -25.75
N ASN A 388 -19.34 -15.88 -26.76
CA ASN A 388 -19.77 -15.56 -28.14
C ASN A 388 -21.25 -15.91 -28.44
N THR A 389 -21.88 -16.76 -27.64
CA THR A 389 -23.24 -17.22 -27.88
C THR A 389 -24.30 -16.61 -26.95
N ALA A 390 -23.88 -16.01 -25.83
CA ALA A 390 -24.79 -15.52 -24.79
C ALA A 390 -25.72 -14.37 -25.20
N SER A 391 -25.59 -13.79 -26.40
CA SER A 391 -26.35 -12.60 -26.83
C SER A 391 -27.67 -12.88 -27.56
N LYS A 392 -28.24 -14.06 -27.46
CA LYS A 392 -29.51 -14.40 -28.17
C LYS A 392 -30.77 -13.85 -27.48
N GLU A 393 -30.71 -13.42 -26.27
CA GLU A 393 -31.80 -12.66 -25.65
C GLU A 393 -31.65 -11.19 -26.00
N SER A 394 -32.72 -10.58 -26.48
CA SER A 394 -32.81 -9.27 -27.14
C SER A 394 -32.32 -8.07 -26.31
N HIS A 395 -31.06 -8.03 -25.93
CA HIS A 395 -30.44 -6.84 -25.36
C HIS A 395 -29.89 -5.99 -26.51
N SER A 396 -30.64 -4.99 -26.92
CA SER A 396 -30.31 -4.19 -28.10
C SER A 396 -29.51 -2.92 -27.80
N ARG A 397 -29.13 -2.68 -26.55
CA ARG A 397 -28.47 -1.44 -26.13
C ARG A 397 -27.31 -1.66 -25.18
N GLU A 398 -26.30 -0.84 -25.32
CA GLU A 398 -25.15 -0.77 -24.41
C GLU A 398 -25.52 0.10 -23.21
N CYS A 399 -25.05 -0.30 -22.03
CA CYS A 399 -25.10 0.53 -20.83
C CYS A 399 -24.25 1.80 -21.04
N ARG A 400 -24.85 2.97 -20.88
CA ARG A 400 -24.12 4.24 -21.09
C ARG A 400 -22.98 4.49 -20.11
N VAL A 401 -22.94 3.75 -18.97
CA VAL A 401 -21.90 3.87 -17.96
C VAL A 401 -20.71 2.94 -18.22
N CYS A 402 -20.96 1.63 -18.37
CA CYS A 402 -19.91 0.64 -18.51
C CYS A 402 -19.70 0.13 -19.95
N GLY A 403 -20.58 0.51 -20.90
CA GLY A 403 -20.48 0.08 -22.30
C GLY A 403 -20.88 -1.37 -22.56
N ARG A 404 -21.29 -2.14 -21.52
CA ARG A 404 -21.71 -3.54 -21.70
C ARG A 404 -23.11 -3.62 -22.27
N VAL A 405 -23.31 -4.59 -23.16
CA VAL A 405 -24.65 -4.97 -23.61
C VAL A 405 -25.25 -5.88 -22.54
N ASP A 406 -26.24 -5.37 -21.81
CA ASP A 406 -26.86 -6.03 -20.67
C ASP A 406 -28.33 -5.61 -20.52
N ARG A 407 -29.05 -6.24 -19.59
CA ARG A 407 -30.40 -5.84 -19.24
C ARG A 407 -30.36 -4.43 -18.62
N LEU A 408 -31.01 -3.49 -19.28
CA LEU A 408 -31.04 -2.10 -18.85
C LEU A 408 -32.23 -1.86 -17.90
N THR A 409 -31.97 -1.06 -16.87
CA THR A 409 -32.98 -0.44 -15.99
C THR A 409 -33.46 0.89 -16.58
N THR A 410 -34.18 1.70 -15.82
CA THR A 410 -34.58 3.04 -16.20
C THR A 410 -33.36 3.93 -16.47
N GLY A 411 -33.28 4.54 -17.65
CA GLY A 411 -32.22 5.50 -17.99
C GLY A 411 -31.01 4.95 -18.74
N ASP A 412 -31.15 3.83 -19.45
CA ASP A 412 -30.12 3.21 -20.27
C ASP A 412 -28.86 2.77 -19.45
N ILE A 413 -29.08 2.34 -18.21
CA ILE A 413 -28.05 1.89 -17.28
C ILE A 413 -28.29 0.40 -16.96
N CYS A 414 -27.27 -0.45 -16.90
CA CYS A 414 -27.44 -1.84 -16.47
C CYS A 414 -27.70 -1.92 -14.95
N GLU A 415 -28.30 -3.03 -14.51
CA GLU A 415 -28.65 -3.26 -13.10
C GLU A 415 -27.46 -3.05 -12.17
N PHE A 416 -26.30 -3.59 -12.52
CA PHE A 416 -25.07 -3.43 -11.73
C PHE A 416 -24.62 -1.97 -11.57
N CYS A 417 -24.66 -1.17 -12.64
CA CYS A 417 -24.32 0.26 -12.55
C CYS A 417 -25.35 1.06 -11.76
N ASP A 418 -26.63 0.65 -11.80
CA ASP A 418 -27.70 1.26 -11.03
C ASP A 418 -27.56 0.96 -9.52
N ASP A 419 -27.29 -0.28 -9.15
CA ASP A 419 -27.00 -0.67 -7.77
C ASP A 419 -25.80 0.08 -7.21
N PHE A 420 -24.74 0.22 -8.00
CA PHE A 420 -23.57 1.04 -7.62
C PHE A 420 -23.90 2.50 -7.38
N LYS A 421 -24.73 3.09 -8.22
CA LYS A 421 -25.15 4.48 -8.08
C LYS A 421 -25.91 4.71 -6.77
N GLU A 422 -26.79 3.78 -6.41
CA GLU A 422 -27.57 3.87 -5.18
C GLU A 422 -26.69 3.63 -3.94
N LEU A 423 -25.88 2.58 -3.93
CA LEU A 423 -25.06 2.18 -2.78
C LEU A 423 -23.78 2.99 -2.62
N SER A 424 -23.36 3.75 -3.61
CA SER A 424 -22.12 4.52 -3.57
C SER A 424 -22.02 5.46 -2.36
N GLY A 425 -23.15 5.93 -1.82
CA GLY A 425 -23.20 6.74 -0.59
C GLY A 425 -22.82 5.94 0.64
N GLY A 426 -23.46 4.81 0.84
CA GLY A 426 -23.18 3.91 1.95
C GLY A 426 -21.78 3.35 1.89
N ILE A 427 -21.31 2.87 0.71
CA ILE A 427 -19.95 2.36 0.53
C ILE A 427 -18.89 3.35 1.02
N LEU A 428 -19.10 4.64 0.80
CA LEU A 428 -18.13 5.67 1.20
C LEU A 428 -18.30 6.14 2.65
N ASN A 429 -19.51 6.16 3.19
CA ASN A 429 -19.82 6.82 4.47
C ASN A 429 -20.10 5.84 5.61
N ASP A 430 -20.72 4.67 5.33
CA ASP A 430 -21.06 3.72 6.38
C ASP A 430 -19.80 3.05 6.94
N GLY A 431 -19.85 2.70 8.22
CA GLY A 431 -18.71 2.13 8.94
C GLY A 431 -18.46 0.67 8.60
N PHE A 432 -19.50 -0.06 8.18
CA PHE A 432 -19.46 -1.50 7.98
C PHE A 432 -19.95 -1.92 6.61
N ILE A 433 -19.33 -2.97 6.10
CA ILE A 433 -19.76 -3.72 4.94
C ILE A 433 -20.12 -5.11 5.39
N THR A 434 -21.36 -5.50 5.12
CA THR A 434 -21.90 -6.80 5.52
C THR A 434 -22.07 -7.69 4.29
N VAL A 435 -21.61 -8.92 4.38
CA VAL A 435 -21.77 -9.97 3.37
C VAL A 435 -22.91 -10.89 3.77
N LEU A 436 -23.80 -11.14 2.83
CA LEU A 436 -24.99 -11.98 2.98
C LEU A 436 -25.00 -13.12 1.99
N SER A 437 -25.54 -14.26 2.37
CA SER A 437 -25.77 -15.42 1.48
C SER A 437 -27.00 -15.26 0.58
N LYS A 438 -27.87 -14.29 0.85
CA LYS A 438 -29.04 -13.92 0.03
C LYS A 438 -29.22 -12.41 0.07
N PRO A 439 -29.78 -11.79 -0.98
CA PRO A 439 -30.04 -10.35 -0.98
C PRO A 439 -31.03 -9.98 0.13
N ASP A 440 -30.80 -8.80 0.73
CA ASP A 440 -31.74 -8.23 1.71
C ASP A 440 -33.03 -7.79 1.00
N GLU A 441 -34.20 -8.05 1.61
CA GLU A 441 -35.49 -7.70 1.01
C GLU A 441 -35.79 -6.19 1.03
N LYS A 442 -35.15 -5.45 1.94
CA LYS A 442 -35.44 -4.02 2.20
C LYS A 442 -34.34 -3.08 1.76
N LYS A 443 -33.09 -3.56 1.72
CA LYS A 443 -31.91 -2.78 1.36
C LYS A 443 -31.32 -3.26 0.03
N LYS A 444 -30.86 -2.31 -0.77
CA LYS A 444 -30.10 -2.65 -1.98
C LYS A 444 -28.81 -3.36 -1.61
N CYS A 445 -28.47 -4.35 -2.42
CA CYS A 445 -27.25 -5.14 -2.30
C CYS A 445 -26.50 -5.16 -3.63
N ILE A 446 -25.17 -5.21 -3.58
CA ILE A 446 -24.33 -5.47 -4.74
C ILE A 446 -23.87 -6.92 -4.70
N ARG A 447 -23.85 -7.57 -5.86
CA ARG A 447 -23.38 -8.96 -5.98
C ARG A 447 -21.88 -9.06 -5.73
N LEU A 448 -21.48 -10.09 -4.99
CA LEU A 448 -20.12 -10.54 -4.78
C LEU A 448 -19.91 -11.92 -5.42
N PRO A 449 -18.64 -12.34 -5.65
CA PRO A 449 -18.35 -13.70 -6.12
C PRO A 449 -19.05 -14.79 -5.33
N PHE A 450 -19.29 -15.93 -5.97
CA PHE A 450 -19.95 -17.12 -5.38
C PHE A 450 -21.39 -16.89 -4.93
N ASP A 451 -22.11 -15.99 -5.63
CA ASP A 451 -23.51 -15.64 -5.36
C ASP A 451 -23.80 -15.05 -3.97
N TYR A 452 -22.79 -14.42 -3.38
CA TYR A 452 -22.97 -13.59 -2.20
C TYR A 452 -23.37 -12.16 -2.56
N TYR A 453 -23.79 -11.43 -1.55
CA TYR A 453 -24.28 -10.07 -1.67
C TYR A 453 -23.66 -9.19 -0.60
N MET A 454 -23.29 -7.97 -0.93
CA MET A 454 -22.83 -6.98 0.04
C MET A 454 -23.83 -5.84 0.19
N LEU A 455 -23.97 -5.36 1.38
CA LEU A 455 -24.61 -4.09 1.71
C LEU A 455 -23.76 -3.31 2.71
N THR A 456 -24.10 -2.05 2.90
CA THR A 456 -23.46 -1.19 3.89
C THR A 456 -24.45 -0.84 5.00
N GLU A 457 -23.94 -0.73 6.22
CA GLU A 457 -24.78 -0.42 7.38
C GLU A 457 -23.98 0.18 8.54
N GLU A 458 -24.69 0.80 9.46
CA GLU A 458 -24.16 1.33 10.70
C GLU A 458 -24.06 0.24 11.78
N GLU A 459 -23.22 0.47 12.78
CA GLU A 459 -22.94 -0.49 13.87
C GLU A 459 -24.20 -1.05 14.53
N ALA A 460 -25.19 -0.20 14.83
CA ALA A 460 -26.41 -0.64 15.50
C ALA A 460 -27.28 -1.59 14.66
N GLU A 461 -27.23 -1.47 13.33
CA GLU A 461 -27.93 -2.36 12.40
C GLU A 461 -27.17 -3.68 12.25
N LEU A 462 -25.83 -3.62 12.12
CA LEU A 462 -24.97 -4.80 12.05
C LEU A 462 -25.16 -5.68 13.29
N ARG A 463 -25.17 -5.10 14.51
CA ARG A 463 -25.37 -5.86 15.76
C ARG A 463 -26.68 -6.64 15.75
N LYS A 464 -27.79 -6.00 15.33
CA LYS A 464 -29.09 -6.67 15.20
C LYS A 464 -29.07 -7.79 14.14
N ARG A 465 -28.33 -7.59 13.05
CA ARG A 465 -28.20 -8.58 11.99
C ARG A 465 -27.43 -9.81 12.45
N ILE A 466 -26.30 -9.63 13.12
CA ILE A 466 -25.51 -10.73 13.68
C ILE A 466 -26.35 -11.60 14.63
N GLU A 467 -27.24 -10.98 15.44
CA GLU A 467 -28.08 -11.69 16.41
C GLU A 467 -29.26 -12.43 15.79
N GLY A 468 -29.81 -11.93 14.67
CA GLY A 468 -31.13 -12.41 14.18
C GLY A 468 -31.23 -12.80 12.70
N ASP A 469 -30.28 -12.45 11.85
CA ASP A 469 -30.35 -12.70 10.42
C ASP A 469 -29.55 -13.95 10.01
N LYS A 470 -30.27 -14.98 9.59
CA LYS A 470 -29.66 -16.24 9.13
C LYS A 470 -28.91 -16.11 7.80
N THR A 471 -29.07 -15.00 7.07
CA THR A 471 -28.35 -14.77 5.82
C THR A 471 -27.01 -14.07 6.03
N TYR A 472 -26.74 -13.58 7.27
CA TYR A 472 -25.46 -12.99 7.65
C TYR A 472 -24.32 -14.00 7.51
N VAL A 473 -23.22 -13.58 6.87
CA VAL A 473 -22.02 -14.41 6.67
C VAL A 473 -20.85 -13.79 7.43
N ARG A 474 -20.45 -12.59 7.05
CA ARG A 474 -19.33 -11.87 7.66
C ARG A 474 -19.46 -10.36 7.47
N SER A 475 -18.64 -9.59 8.17
CA SER A 475 -18.58 -8.14 8.00
C SER A 475 -17.16 -7.62 8.03
N TYR A 476 -16.97 -6.46 7.39
CA TYR A 476 -15.72 -5.72 7.35
C TYR A 476 -15.94 -4.30 7.90
N SER A 477 -14.96 -3.78 8.67
CA SER A 477 -14.94 -2.40 9.13
C SER A 477 -13.80 -1.63 8.48
N LYS A 478 -14.02 -0.33 8.22
CA LYS A 478 -13.01 0.56 7.63
C LYS A 478 -12.21 1.26 8.71
N ASN A 479 -10.89 1.11 8.65
CA ASN A 479 -9.91 1.87 9.45
C ASN A 479 -10.13 1.89 10.96
N LYS A 480 -11.00 1.05 11.50
CA LYS A 480 -11.34 1.02 12.92
C LYS A 480 -11.45 -0.39 13.44
N LEU A 481 -10.81 -0.64 14.58
CA LEU A 481 -10.92 -1.89 15.29
C LEU A 481 -12.22 -1.91 16.10
N TYR A 482 -13.07 -2.87 15.80
CA TYR A 482 -14.25 -3.17 16.60
C TYR A 482 -14.08 -4.53 17.25
N THR A 483 -14.23 -4.57 18.56
CA THR A 483 -14.14 -5.77 19.37
C THR A 483 -15.51 -6.16 19.95
N GLY A 484 -15.66 -7.39 20.38
CA GLY A 484 -16.89 -7.93 20.96
C GLY A 484 -17.77 -8.63 19.93
N ASN A 485 -18.24 -9.82 20.28
CA ASN A 485 -19.14 -10.67 19.49
C ASN A 485 -18.76 -10.84 18.01
N ASN A 486 -17.45 -10.92 17.71
CA ASN A 486 -16.90 -11.14 16.35
C ASN A 486 -17.48 -10.20 15.29
N MET A 487 -17.55 -8.92 15.64
CA MET A 487 -18.30 -7.98 14.85
C MET A 487 -17.79 -7.83 13.42
N SER A 488 -16.49 -7.65 13.22
CA SER A 488 -15.97 -7.38 11.88
C SER A 488 -14.48 -7.62 11.76
N THR A 489 -14.06 -7.97 10.55
CA THR A 489 -12.66 -7.93 10.16
C THR A 489 -12.27 -6.50 9.79
N ARG A 490 -11.26 -5.94 10.47
CA ARG A 490 -10.75 -4.62 10.16
C ARG A 490 -9.98 -4.62 8.84
N LEU A 491 -10.33 -3.69 7.96
CA LEU A 491 -9.61 -3.41 6.74
C LEU A 491 -9.02 -2.00 6.78
N TRP A 492 -7.76 -1.89 6.45
CA TRP A 492 -7.13 -0.59 6.20
C TRP A 492 -7.48 -0.11 4.81
N VAL A 493 -7.95 1.13 4.69
CA VAL A 493 -8.41 1.74 3.42
C VAL A 493 -7.93 3.17 3.33
N GLY A 494 -7.30 3.53 2.22
CA GLY A 494 -7.02 4.92 1.87
C GLY A 494 -8.29 5.60 1.41
N ASP A 495 -9.05 6.19 2.33
CA ASP A 495 -10.38 6.75 2.06
C ASP A 495 -10.50 8.26 2.28
N TYR A 496 -9.37 8.96 2.48
CA TYR A 496 -9.37 10.41 2.68
C TYR A 496 -10.11 11.16 1.57
N VAL A 497 -10.96 12.10 1.97
CA VAL A 497 -11.72 12.96 1.07
C VAL A 497 -11.99 14.33 1.69
N ALA A 498 -11.65 15.38 0.95
CA ALA A 498 -12.04 16.75 1.31
C ALA A 498 -13.39 17.13 0.66
N SER A 499 -13.65 16.66 -0.56
CA SER A 499 -14.92 16.84 -1.27
C SER A 499 -15.21 15.65 -2.17
N SER A 500 -16.49 15.32 -2.33
CA SER A 500 -16.99 14.25 -3.20
C SER A 500 -17.23 14.69 -4.66
N SER A 501 -16.92 15.92 -5.02
CA SER A 501 -17.14 16.50 -6.35
C SER A 501 -15.85 17.04 -6.95
N PHE A 502 -15.62 16.75 -8.22
CA PHE A 502 -14.51 17.32 -8.99
C PHE A 502 -14.61 18.83 -9.13
N GLU A 503 -15.84 19.34 -9.29
CA GLU A 503 -16.10 20.77 -9.39
C GLU A 503 -15.64 21.50 -8.10
N ASN A 504 -16.04 21.00 -6.94
CA ASN A 504 -15.67 21.61 -5.66
C ASN A 504 -14.15 21.56 -5.42
N LEU A 505 -13.50 20.44 -5.79
CA LEU A 505 -12.05 20.32 -5.69
C LEU A 505 -11.34 21.31 -6.63
N ALA A 506 -11.82 21.47 -7.87
CA ALA A 506 -11.26 22.44 -8.81
C ALA A 506 -11.47 23.89 -8.34
N GLU A 507 -12.65 24.21 -7.80
CA GLU A 507 -12.98 25.55 -7.29
C GLU A 507 -12.14 25.91 -6.04
N SER A 508 -11.74 24.94 -5.23
CA SER A 508 -10.85 25.18 -4.10
C SER A 508 -9.39 25.46 -4.50
N ALA A 509 -9.03 25.26 -5.78
CA ALA A 509 -7.66 25.50 -6.25
C ALA A 509 -7.31 27.00 -6.17
N ARG A 510 -6.06 27.28 -5.88
CA ARG A 510 -5.50 28.65 -5.97
C ARG A 510 -5.24 29.00 -7.45
N GLY A 511 -5.46 30.26 -7.80
CA GLY A 511 -5.30 30.74 -9.17
C GLY A 511 -6.27 30.09 -10.14
N VAL A 512 -5.78 29.43 -11.20
CA VAL A 512 -6.62 28.76 -12.19
C VAL A 512 -7.46 27.64 -11.59
N LYS A 513 -8.75 27.60 -11.86
CA LYS A 513 -9.70 26.62 -11.32
C LYS A 513 -9.62 25.29 -12.09
N LYS A 514 -8.63 24.48 -11.75
CA LYS A 514 -8.37 23.19 -12.40
C LYS A 514 -8.20 22.06 -11.40
N LEU A 515 -8.48 20.87 -11.87
CA LEU A 515 -8.15 19.62 -11.16
C LEU A 515 -6.68 19.28 -11.36
N GLY A 516 -6.04 18.79 -10.31
CA GLY A 516 -4.81 18.03 -10.38
C GLY A 516 -5.12 16.55 -10.19
N VAL A 517 -4.33 15.70 -10.82
CA VAL A 517 -4.35 14.25 -10.66
C VAL A 517 -2.94 13.78 -10.41
N LEU A 518 -2.72 13.09 -9.32
CA LEU A 518 -1.45 12.40 -9.01
C LEU A 518 -1.65 10.92 -9.14
N ARG A 519 -0.77 10.27 -9.89
CA ARG A 519 -0.60 8.83 -9.92
C ARG A 519 0.83 8.51 -9.58
N GLY A 520 1.04 7.71 -8.54
CA GLY A 520 2.36 7.33 -8.06
C GLY A 520 2.45 5.85 -7.82
N ASP A 521 3.67 5.32 -7.94
CA ASP A 521 3.95 3.91 -7.74
C ASP A 521 5.34 3.73 -7.13
N VAL A 522 5.48 2.73 -6.25
CA VAL A 522 6.74 2.44 -5.57
C VAL A 522 7.73 1.82 -6.53
N ASP A 523 8.91 2.41 -6.59
CA ASP A 523 9.97 1.96 -7.48
C ASP A 523 10.50 0.59 -7.09
N ASN A 524 10.44 -0.37 -8.03
CA ASN A 524 11.02 -1.72 -7.90
C ASN A 524 10.48 -2.54 -6.72
N LEU A 525 9.24 -2.31 -6.25
CA LEU A 525 8.68 -3.01 -5.09
C LEU A 525 8.65 -4.53 -5.26
N GLY A 526 8.27 -5.04 -6.43
CA GLY A 526 8.27 -6.48 -6.71
C GLY A 526 9.66 -7.10 -6.54
N GLN A 527 10.73 -6.40 -6.95
CA GLN A 527 12.11 -6.84 -6.73
C GLN A 527 12.48 -6.77 -5.25
N ALA A 528 12.09 -5.71 -4.54
CA ALA A 528 12.33 -5.56 -3.11
C ALA A 528 11.66 -6.68 -2.30
N PHE A 529 10.45 -7.09 -2.67
CA PHE A 529 9.71 -8.17 -2.02
C PHE A 529 10.40 -9.54 -2.18
N VAL A 530 10.90 -9.84 -3.37
CA VAL A 530 11.46 -11.16 -3.71
C VAL A 530 12.94 -11.27 -3.36
N ALA A 531 13.71 -10.20 -3.53
CA ALA A 531 15.18 -10.20 -3.47
C ALA A 531 15.78 -8.95 -2.81
N GLY A 532 14.97 -8.15 -2.10
CA GLY A 532 15.45 -6.92 -1.46
C GLY A 532 16.24 -7.17 -0.17
N PHE A 533 16.04 -8.30 0.48
CA PHE A 533 16.82 -8.68 1.65
C PHE A 533 18.04 -9.51 1.27
N PRO A 534 19.18 -9.35 1.97
CA PRO A 534 20.31 -10.25 1.79
C PRO A 534 19.90 -11.72 1.96
N ALA A 535 20.50 -12.64 1.20
CA ALA A 535 20.08 -14.04 1.13
C ALA A 535 20.03 -14.73 2.51
N GLU A 536 20.96 -14.40 3.39
CA GLU A 536 21.02 -14.91 4.75
C GLU A 536 19.87 -14.42 5.65
N TYR A 537 19.24 -13.29 5.32
CA TYR A 537 18.14 -12.69 6.09
C TYR A 537 16.77 -12.80 5.41
N THR A 538 16.71 -13.36 4.21
CA THR A 538 15.45 -13.54 3.49
C THR A 538 14.60 -14.62 4.15
N SER A 539 13.34 -14.30 4.49
CA SER A 539 12.39 -15.23 5.11
C SER A 539 10.94 -14.82 4.85
N LEU A 540 10.03 -15.79 5.04
CA LEU A 540 8.60 -15.55 4.93
C LEU A 540 8.10 -14.50 5.94
N SER A 541 8.53 -14.58 7.20
CA SER A 541 8.13 -13.65 8.26
C SER A 541 8.58 -12.22 7.94
N ARG A 542 9.81 -12.04 7.47
CA ARG A 542 10.33 -10.71 7.10
C ARG A 542 9.62 -10.13 5.89
N ALA A 543 9.34 -10.95 4.87
CA ALA A 543 8.56 -10.52 3.72
C ALA A 543 7.12 -10.17 4.11
N ALA A 544 6.47 -10.93 5.00
CA ALA A 544 5.14 -10.61 5.52
C ALA A 544 5.12 -9.30 6.33
N SER A 545 6.11 -9.09 7.21
CA SER A 545 6.27 -7.83 7.96
C SER A 545 6.49 -6.64 7.01
N PHE A 546 7.36 -6.77 6.03
CA PHE A 546 7.59 -5.76 5.00
C PHE A 546 6.31 -5.42 4.24
N SER A 547 5.58 -6.43 3.75
CA SER A 547 4.31 -6.25 3.04
C SER A 547 3.26 -5.55 3.88
N ARG A 548 3.11 -5.93 5.15
CA ARG A 548 2.17 -5.29 6.07
C ARG A 548 2.52 -3.82 6.29
N LYS A 549 3.81 -3.49 6.47
CA LYS A 549 4.25 -2.10 6.59
C LYS A 549 3.95 -1.28 5.33
N MET A 550 4.13 -1.84 4.14
CA MET A 550 3.77 -1.17 2.88
C MET A 550 2.25 -0.93 2.80
N ASN A 551 1.44 -1.95 3.13
CA ASN A 551 -0.01 -1.80 3.20
C ASN A 551 -0.46 -0.74 4.22
N MET A 552 0.16 -0.68 5.40
CA MET A 552 -0.13 0.35 6.39
C MET A 552 0.16 1.75 5.84
N PHE A 553 1.28 1.93 5.13
CA PHE A 553 1.60 3.25 4.57
C PHE A 553 0.54 3.70 3.56
N PHE A 554 0.23 2.89 2.57
CA PHE A 554 -0.68 3.29 1.49
C PHE A 554 -2.16 3.21 1.87
N LYS A 555 -2.56 2.35 2.80
CA LYS A 555 -3.97 2.19 3.16
C LYS A 555 -4.38 2.94 4.44
N LEU A 556 -3.51 3.01 5.44
CA LEU A 556 -3.82 3.66 6.71
C LEU A 556 -3.18 5.05 6.81
N HIS A 557 -1.85 5.11 6.70
CA HIS A 557 -1.09 6.33 6.98
C HIS A 557 -1.33 7.44 5.94
N ILE A 558 -1.67 7.11 4.70
CA ILE A 558 -2.03 8.12 3.68
C ILE A 558 -3.14 9.05 4.15
N ASN A 559 -4.13 8.53 4.90
CA ASN A 559 -5.23 9.34 5.43
C ASN A 559 -4.72 10.42 6.39
N HIS A 560 -3.78 10.04 7.25
CA HIS A 560 -3.15 10.96 8.20
C HIS A 560 -2.28 12.02 7.48
N ILE A 561 -1.47 11.60 6.51
CA ILE A 561 -0.62 12.51 5.72
C ILE A 561 -1.47 13.57 5.03
N LEU A 562 -2.58 13.18 4.40
CA LEU A 562 -3.47 14.10 3.69
C LEU A 562 -4.29 15.00 4.63
N ALA A 563 -4.58 14.52 5.84
CA ALA A 563 -5.24 15.31 6.87
C ALA A 563 -4.31 16.32 7.53
N ASN A 564 -2.99 16.13 7.47
CA ASN A 564 -1.97 16.91 8.15
C ASN A 564 -0.84 17.31 7.19
N GLY A 565 -1.18 17.89 6.03
CA GLY A 565 -0.19 18.30 5.03
C GLY A 565 0.83 19.31 5.58
N GLU A 566 2.10 19.14 5.22
CA GLU A 566 3.20 19.95 5.73
C GLU A 566 3.77 20.94 4.71
N TYR A 567 3.87 20.55 3.44
CA TYR A 567 4.47 21.35 2.39
C TYR A 567 3.49 22.38 1.82
N THR A 568 3.97 23.58 1.52
CA THR A 568 3.21 24.62 0.84
C THR A 568 4.01 25.28 -0.27
N LEU A 569 3.34 25.55 -1.40
CA LEU A 569 3.95 26.19 -2.58
C LEU A 569 4.18 27.70 -2.37
N SER A 570 3.53 28.36 -1.42
CA SER A 570 3.58 29.81 -1.26
C SER A 570 4.33 30.20 0.02
N ALA A 571 5.28 31.12 -0.11
CA ALA A 571 6.00 31.72 1.02
C ALA A 571 5.10 32.60 1.93
N GLU A 572 3.96 33.11 1.40
CA GLU A 572 3.02 33.93 2.18
C GLU A 572 2.18 33.15 3.18
N THR A 573 2.03 31.86 3.00
CA THR A 573 1.44 31.01 4.03
C THR A 573 2.51 30.71 5.04
N ASP A 574 2.46 31.45 6.13
CA ASP A 574 3.28 31.24 7.32
C ASP A 574 3.40 29.74 7.61
N ILE A 575 4.63 29.25 7.71
CA ILE A 575 5.02 27.89 8.07
C ILE A 575 4.24 27.31 9.30
N ARG A 576 3.36 28.08 9.89
CA ARG A 576 2.55 27.80 11.08
C ARG A 576 1.28 27.02 10.82
N ASP A 577 0.85 26.83 9.57
CA ASP A 577 -0.25 25.91 9.22
C ASP A 577 0.24 24.47 9.01
N ARG A 578 1.17 24.02 9.85
CA ARG A 578 1.45 22.60 9.98
C ARG A 578 0.15 21.89 10.37
N GLY A 579 -0.27 20.94 9.57
CA GLY A 579 -1.52 20.23 9.77
C GLY A 579 -2.71 20.74 8.97
N LYS A 580 -2.48 21.41 7.84
CA LYS A 580 -3.54 21.81 6.92
C LYS A 580 -4.11 20.59 6.20
N ARG A 581 -5.44 20.42 6.26
CA ARG A 581 -6.14 19.41 5.48
C ARG A 581 -6.02 19.70 3.99
N ARG A 582 -5.58 18.70 3.19
CA ARG A 582 -5.46 18.81 1.73
C ARG A 582 -6.83 18.77 1.05
N ASN A 583 -7.06 19.69 0.08
CA ASN A 583 -8.28 19.66 -0.76
C ASN A 583 -8.14 18.61 -1.87
N VAL A 584 -8.03 17.37 -1.47
CA VAL A 584 -7.86 16.22 -2.35
C VAL A 584 -8.79 15.07 -1.94
N ALA A 585 -8.89 14.09 -2.81
CA ALA A 585 -9.59 12.84 -2.54
C ALA A 585 -8.75 11.66 -3.05
N VAL A 586 -8.57 10.65 -2.22
CA VAL A 586 -8.00 9.37 -2.62
C VAL A 586 -9.05 8.64 -3.44
N VAL A 587 -8.71 8.28 -4.68
CA VAL A 587 -9.53 7.42 -5.54
C VAL A 587 -9.23 5.97 -5.24
N TYR A 588 -7.96 5.61 -5.26
CA TYR A 588 -7.48 4.35 -4.72
C TYR A 588 -6.06 4.54 -4.14
N SER A 589 -5.75 3.70 -3.19
CA SER A 589 -4.42 3.58 -2.61
C SER A 589 -4.27 2.18 -2.04
N GLY A 590 -3.27 1.45 -2.48
CA GLY A 590 -3.06 0.09 -1.96
C GLY A 590 -1.90 -0.63 -2.65
N GLY A 591 -1.23 -1.48 -1.89
CA GLY A 591 -0.05 -2.19 -2.37
C GLY A 591 1.12 -1.25 -2.60
N ASP A 592 1.28 -0.79 -3.80
CA ASP A 592 2.39 0.03 -4.29
C ASP A 592 1.95 1.29 -5.04
N ASP A 593 0.71 1.35 -5.48
CA ASP A 593 0.22 2.45 -6.28
C ASP A 593 -0.79 3.33 -5.55
N VAL A 594 -0.85 4.60 -5.94
CA VAL A 594 -1.75 5.60 -5.41
C VAL A 594 -2.30 6.49 -6.51
N PHE A 595 -3.60 6.77 -6.44
CA PHE A 595 -4.28 7.70 -7.33
C PHE A 595 -5.09 8.71 -6.52
N VAL A 596 -4.65 9.97 -6.59
CA VAL A 596 -5.26 11.09 -5.84
C VAL A 596 -5.70 12.17 -6.80
N VAL A 597 -6.87 12.75 -6.56
CA VAL A 597 -7.41 13.87 -7.34
C VAL A 597 -7.74 15.02 -6.42
N GLY A 598 -7.48 16.26 -6.83
CA GLY A 598 -7.75 17.41 -5.98
C GLY A 598 -7.55 18.77 -6.68
N ALA A 599 -7.45 19.82 -5.89
CA ALA A 599 -7.00 21.12 -6.35
C ALA A 599 -5.57 20.99 -6.93
N TRP A 600 -5.32 21.47 -8.14
CA TRP A 600 -4.06 21.22 -8.86
C TRP A 600 -2.81 21.62 -8.07
N ASN A 601 -2.87 22.74 -7.35
CA ASN A 601 -1.77 23.22 -6.51
C ASN A 601 -1.54 22.29 -5.31
N GLU A 602 -2.60 21.84 -4.66
CA GLU A 602 -2.50 20.95 -3.51
C GLU A 602 -2.13 19.51 -3.92
N ILE A 603 -2.34 19.11 -5.17
CA ILE A 603 -1.83 17.84 -5.70
C ILE A 603 -0.29 17.87 -5.80
N ILE A 604 0.32 18.98 -6.17
CA ILE A 604 1.79 19.12 -6.14
C ILE A 604 2.31 19.02 -4.70
N GLU A 605 1.67 19.76 -3.78
CA GLU A 605 1.99 19.74 -2.35
C GLU A 605 1.82 18.32 -1.76
N THR A 606 0.73 17.64 -2.10
CA THR A 606 0.44 16.25 -1.72
C THR A 606 1.54 15.29 -2.20
N GLY A 607 2.00 15.44 -3.45
CA GLY A 607 3.08 14.60 -3.97
C GLY A 607 4.38 14.74 -3.17
N ILE A 608 4.71 15.96 -2.74
CA ILE A 608 5.88 16.23 -1.90
C ILE A 608 5.68 15.64 -0.50
N ASP A 609 4.51 15.85 0.14
CA ASP A 609 4.21 15.28 1.45
C ASP A 609 4.31 13.75 1.45
N LEU A 610 3.72 13.08 0.43
CA LEU A 610 3.77 11.62 0.30
C LEU A 610 5.19 11.10 0.14
N VAL A 611 5.99 11.72 -0.71
CA VAL A 611 7.37 11.28 -0.97
C VAL A 611 8.27 11.49 0.25
N GLU A 612 8.14 12.61 0.94
CA GLU A 612 8.93 12.89 2.15
C GLU A 612 8.52 11.95 3.30
N ALA A 613 7.21 11.73 3.50
CA ALA A 613 6.71 10.77 4.47
C ALA A 613 7.20 9.34 4.13
N PHE A 614 7.14 8.94 2.85
CA PHE A 614 7.60 7.64 2.40
C PHE A 614 9.10 7.44 2.58
N ARG A 615 9.92 8.44 2.26
CA ARG A 615 11.37 8.41 2.53
C ARG A 615 11.68 8.25 4.01
N LYS A 616 10.98 9.00 4.86
CA LYS A 616 11.13 8.89 6.30
C LYS A 616 10.68 7.53 6.82
N TYR A 617 9.59 6.99 6.29
CA TYR A 617 9.04 5.69 6.68
C TYR A 617 9.95 4.53 6.28
N THR A 618 10.49 4.56 5.05
CA THR A 618 11.35 3.51 4.49
C THR A 618 12.85 3.76 4.68
N GLN A 619 13.21 4.82 5.39
CA GLN A 619 14.60 5.28 5.57
C GLN A 619 15.33 5.47 4.23
N GLY A 620 14.60 5.91 3.19
CA GLY A 620 15.13 6.11 1.84
C GLY A 620 15.53 4.85 1.08
N LYS A 621 15.16 3.67 1.60
CA LYS A 621 15.47 2.37 0.94
C LYS A 621 14.57 2.07 -0.25
N LEU A 622 13.40 2.67 -0.27
CA LEU A 622 12.48 2.66 -1.39
C LEU A 622 12.16 4.08 -1.82
N THR A 623 11.86 4.24 -3.08
CA THR A 623 11.48 5.52 -3.70
C THR A 623 10.13 5.39 -4.39
N LEU A 624 9.54 6.53 -4.72
CA LEU A 624 8.26 6.62 -5.40
C LEU A 624 8.40 7.51 -6.63
N SER A 625 7.96 7.01 -7.79
CA SER A 625 7.86 7.80 -9.00
C SER A 625 6.40 8.15 -9.29
N ALA A 626 6.15 9.38 -9.76
CA ALA A 626 4.79 9.86 -9.97
C ALA A 626 4.62 10.72 -11.21
N GLY A 627 3.39 10.68 -11.77
CA GLY A 627 2.90 11.63 -12.74
C GLY A 627 1.89 12.58 -12.11
N ILE A 628 1.99 13.88 -12.42
CA ILE A 628 1.03 14.90 -11.98
C ILE A 628 0.44 15.57 -13.22
N GLY A 629 -0.83 15.25 -13.52
CA GLY A 629 -1.61 15.87 -14.57
C GLY A 629 -2.46 17.03 -14.08
N MET A 630 -2.79 17.98 -14.99
CA MET A 630 -3.66 19.11 -14.68
C MET A 630 -4.76 19.21 -15.73
N PHE A 631 -6.04 19.22 -15.29
CA PHE A 631 -7.18 19.06 -16.16
C PHE A 631 -8.30 20.05 -15.86
N PRO A 632 -9.14 20.39 -16.86
CA PRO A 632 -10.40 21.09 -16.66
C PRO A 632 -11.36 20.27 -15.77
N LYS A 633 -12.22 20.94 -14.99
CA LYS A 633 -13.16 20.30 -14.04
C LYS A 633 -14.13 19.25 -14.64
N LYS A 634 -14.39 19.31 -15.94
CA LYS A 634 -15.28 18.39 -16.68
C LYS A 634 -14.52 17.48 -17.66
N TYR A 635 -13.21 17.32 -17.50
CA TYR A 635 -12.42 16.48 -18.39
C TYR A 635 -12.77 14.99 -18.18
N PRO A 636 -12.81 14.16 -19.24
CA PRO A 636 -13.16 12.75 -19.11
C PRO A 636 -12.17 11.98 -18.22
N VAL A 637 -12.68 11.26 -17.24
CA VAL A 637 -11.85 10.53 -16.25
C VAL A 637 -10.89 9.55 -16.90
N LYS A 638 -11.36 8.77 -17.88
CA LYS A 638 -10.52 7.81 -18.62
C LYS A 638 -9.34 8.49 -19.30
N ALA A 639 -9.55 9.71 -19.83
CA ALA A 639 -8.47 10.46 -20.46
C ALA A 639 -7.51 11.06 -19.42
N MET A 640 -8.02 11.54 -18.26
CA MET A 640 -7.18 11.97 -17.14
C MET A 640 -6.26 10.84 -16.67
N ALA A 641 -6.83 9.66 -16.43
CA ALA A 641 -6.09 8.50 -15.95
C ALA A 641 -4.99 8.09 -16.93
N ARG A 642 -5.31 8.01 -18.24
CA ARG A 642 -4.32 7.64 -19.27
C ARG A 642 -3.18 8.65 -19.37
N GLN A 643 -3.50 9.95 -19.43
CA GLN A 643 -2.46 10.98 -19.54
C GLN A 643 -1.58 11.04 -18.27
N THR A 644 -2.15 10.79 -17.10
CA THR A 644 -1.36 10.74 -15.87
C THR A 644 -0.51 9.46 -15.79
N GLU A 645 -0.96 8.34 -16.37
CA GLU A 645 -0.16 7.12 -16.54
C GLU A 645 1.04 7.32 -17.47
N GLU A 646 0.85 8.07 -18.57
CA GLU A 646 1.95 8.44 -19.45
C GLU A 646 3.02 9.28 -18.73
N LEU A 647 2.60 10.20 -17.84
CA LEU A 647 3.50 10.98 -16.99
C LEU A 647 4.22 10.12 -15.95
N GLU A 648 3.52 9.21 -15.29
CA GLU A 648 4.11 8.25 -14.36
C GLU A 648 5.16 7.38 -15.05
N SER A 649 4.85 6.87 -16.25
CA SER A 649 5.78 6.08 -17.04
C SER A 649 7.05 6.86 -17.38
N ALA A 650 6.91 8.13 -17.80
CA ALA A 650 8.06 9.00 -18.06
C ALA A 650 8.94 9.20 -16.81
N SER A 651 8.35 9.27 -15.62
CA SER A 651 9.10 9.34 -14.35
C SER A 651 9.84 8.04 -14.06
N LYS A 652 9.23 6.88 -14.33
CA LYS A 652 9.84 5.56 -14.14
C LYS A 652 10.98 5.27 -15.14
N ASP A 653 10.94 5.90 -16.32
CA ASP A 653 12.01 5.79 -17.32
C ASP A 653 13.25 6.62 -16.98
N MET A 654 13.16 7.55 -16.02
CA MET A 654 14.31 8.33 -15.56
C MET A 654 15.34 7.44 -14.85
N PRO A 655 16.65 7.53 -15.22
CA PRO A 655 17.68 6.73 -14.56
C PRO A 655 17.65 6.86 -13.03
N GLY A 656 17.56 5.69 -12.34
CA GLY A 656 17.43 5.63 -10.89
C GLY A 656 16.07 6.09 -10.36
N LYS A 657 15.05 6.25 -11.22
CA LYS A 657 13.65 6.57 -10.83
C LYS A 657 13.55 7.73 -9.81
N ASP A 658 12.76 7.63 -8.73
CA ASP A 658 12.62 8.68 -7.69
C ASP A 658 12.30 10.05 -8.32
N ALA A 659 11.29 10.08 -9.19
CA ALA A 659 11.05 11.18 -10.09
C ALA A 659 9.58 11.58 -10.18
N VAL A 660 9.35 12.81 -10.68
CA VAL A 660 8.01 13.33 -10.97
C VAL A 660 7.99 13.94 -12.38
N SER A 661 6.93 13.64 -13.13
CA SER A 661 6.61 14.30 -14.40
C SER A 661 5.34 15.13 -14.26
N LEU A 662 5.32 16.34 -14.81
CA LEU A 662 4.29 17.33 -14.53
C LEU A 662 3.54 17.77 -15.77
N PHE A 663 2.24 18.02 -15.63
CA PHE A 663 1.37 18.79 -16.51
C PHE A 663 1.08 18.26 -17.92
N GLY A 664 1.58 17.18 -18.40
CA GLY A 664 1.32 16.57 -19.69
C GLY A 664 0.78 17.49 -20.79
N GLY A 665 1.26 17.41 -21.98
CA GLY A 665 0.76 18.16 -23.12
C GLY A 665 0.67 17.29 -24.36
N GLU A 666 -0.09 17.72 -25.38
CA GLU A 666 -0.27 17.00 -26.65
C GLU A 666 1.07 16.66 -27.37
N ASN A 667 2.14 17.35 -27.02
CA ASN A 667 3.46 17.15 -27.59
C ASN A 667 4.27 16.00 -26.93
N MET A 668 3.84 15.44 -25.79
CA MET A 668 4.53 14.32 -25.15
C MET A 668 4.23 12.97 -25.80
N THR A 669 3.06 12.79 -26.41
CA THR A 669 2.63 11.54 -27.04
C THR A 669 3.43 11.16 -28.29
N ASN A 670 4.10 12.09 -28.92
CA ASN A 670 4.92 11.85 -30.12
C ASN A 670 6.36 11.42 -29.82
N LYS A 671 6.86 11.65 -28.60
CA LYS A 671 8.25 11.34 -28.22
C LYS A 671 8.54 9.84 -28.07
N HIS A 672 7.58 9.07 -27.60
CA HIS A 672 7.74 7.61 -27.44
C HIS A 672 7.65 6.81 -28.75
N ARG A 673 7.25 7.45 -29.85
CA ARG A 673 7.12 6.78 -31.15
C ARG A 673 8.27 7.00 -32.13
N GLU A 674 9.11 8.00 -31.92
CA GLU A 674 10.18 8.34 -32.84
C GLU A 674 11.46 8.72 -32.07
N ASN A 675 12.37 7.80 -31.99
CA ASN A 675 13.81 7.98 -31.75
C ASN A 675 14.44 7.57 -30.42
N GLU A 676 15.11 6.47 -30.52
CA GLU A 676 16.23 6.09 -29.65
C GLU A 676 17.52 6.95 -29.93
N ASN A 677 17.52 7.96 -30.80
CA ASN A 677 18.77 8.55 -31.25
C ASN A 677 18.77 10.06 -31.55
N THR A 678 17.92 10.92 -31.00
CA THR A 678 18.10 12.36 -31.24
C THR A 678 17.95 13.18 -29.95
N SER A 679 19.02 13.90 -29.62
CA SER A 679 19.08 14.97 -28.68
C SER A 679 17.99 16.03 -28.90
N GLY A 680 16.97 16.11 -28.07
CA GLY A 680 16.17 17.27 -27.72
C GLY A 680 15.48 18.15 -28.78
N ILE A 681 15.65 17.91 -30.08
CA ILE A 681 15.07 18.73 -31.16
C ILE A 681 14.10 17.86 -31.94
N GLY A 682 12.80 18.24 -31.95
CA GLY A 682 11.80 17.58 -32.79
C GLY A 682 12.03 17.80 -34.27
N ALA A 683 11.41 16.96 -35.11
CA ALA A 683 11.54 17.02 -36.60
C ALA A 683 11.15 18.38 -37.22
N THR A 684 10.52 19.27 -36.46
CA THR A 684 10.15 20.64 -36.83
C THR A 684 11.12 21.70 -36.33
N GLY A 685 12.19 21.35 -35.62
CA GLY A 685 13.10 22.31 -35.00
C GLY A 685 12.55 22.99 -33.74
N GLU A 686 11.39 22.55 -33.21
CA GLU A 686 10.83 23.06 -31.96
C GLU A 686 11.45 22.34 -30.77
N TYR A 687 11.81 23.13 -29.75
CA TYR A 687 12.30 22.62 -28.46
C TYR A 687 11.23 21.80 -27.76
N ILE A 688 11.51 20.51 -27.55
CA ILE A 688 10.59 19.63 -26.80
C ILE A 688 10.83 19.85 -25.33
N TYR A 689 9.85 20.43 -24.65
CA TYR A 689 9.89 20.69 -23.23
C TYR A 689 9.75 19.38 -22.45
N ASP A 690 10.80 19.01 -21.71
CA ASP A 690 10.80 17.90 -20.78
C ASP A 690 10.60 18.44 -19.35
N ASN A 691 9.54 17.97 -18.68
CA ASN A 691 9.11 18.38 -17.35
C ASN A 691 9.19 17.24 -16.33
N THR A 692 10.13 16.34 -16.54
CA THR A 692 10.44 15.23 -15.64
C THR A 692 11.68 15.54 -14.82
N TYR A 693 11.55 15.43 -13.49
CA TYR A 693 12.60 15.77 -12.52
C TYR A 693 12.72 14.69 -11.46
N LYS A 694 13.92 14.52 -10.91
CA LYS A 694 14.07 13.88 -9.59
C LYS A 694 13.29 14.70 -8.55
N TRP A 695 12.62 14.04 -7.61
CA TRP A 695 11.87 14.74 -6.56
C TRP A 695 12.71 15.77 -5.81
N LYS A 696 13.97 15.43 -5.49
CA LYS A 696 14.90 16.37 -4.86
C LYS A 696 15.16 17.59 -5.73
N THR A 697 15.43 17.39 -7.02
CA THR A 697 15.65 18.50 -7.98
C THR A 697 14.38 19.34 -8.12
N PHE A 698 13.21 18.72 -8.22
CA PHE A 698 11.94 19.42 -8.29
C PHE A 698 11.72 20.31 -7.07
N ARG A 699 11.87 19.75 -5.86
CA ARG A 699 11.67 20.49 -4.62
C ARG A 699 12.71 21.60 -4.41
N GLU A 700 14.00 21.31 -4.57
CA GLU A 700 15.07 22.24 -4.22
C GLU A 700 15.35 23.25 -5.35
N LYS A 701 15.41 22.79 -6.61
CA LYS A 701 15.81 23.63 -7.73
C LYS A 701 14.64 24.28 -8.46
N VAL A 702 13.56 23.54 -8.73
CA VAL A 702 12.39 24.11 -9.41
C VAL A 702 11.57 24.97 -8.46
N LEU A 703 11.16 24.41 -7.32
CA LEU A 703 10.30 25.12 -6.37
C LEU A 703 11.08 26.02 -5.42
N GLY A 704 12.11 25.52 -4.77
CA GLY A 704 12.90 26.30 -3.79
C GLY A 704 13.67 27.44 -4.43
N GLU A 705 14.43 27.15 -5.49
CA GLU A 705 15.31 28.14 -6.12
C GLU A 705 14.61 28.99 -7.18
N LYS A 706 14.05 28.38 -8.24
CA LYS A 706 13.50 29.12 -9.39
C LYS A 706 12.13 29.75 -9.08
N TYR A 707 11.21 28.97 -8.53
CA TYR A 707 9.88 29.47 -8.16
C TYR A 707 9.98 30.50 -7.05
N GLY A 708 10.72 30.23 -5.96
CA GLY A 708 10.93 31.16 -4.87
C GLY A 708 11.55 32.49 -5.32
N PHE A 709 12.49 32.44 -6.28
CA PHE A 709 13.09 33.63 -6.86
C PHE A 709 12.08 34.45 -7.68
N ILE A 710 11.21 33.80 -8.46
CA ILE A 710 10.13 34.47 -9.19
C ILE A 710 9.12 35.08 -8.21
N GLU A 711 8.72 34.34 -7.20
CA GLU A 711 7.75 34.76 -6.19
C GLU A 711 8.28 35.96 -5.39
N GLU A 712 9.54 35.96 -4.93
CA GLU A 712 10.18 37.07 -4.24
C GLU A 712 10.13 38.35 -5.07
N TYR A 713 10.33 38.27 -6.39
CA TYR A 713 10.35 39.43 -7.26
C TYR A 713 8.95 39.95 -7.62
N PHE A 714 8.00 39.03 -7.96
CA PHE A 714 6.68 39.43 -8.47
C PHE A 714 5.58 39.53 -7.41
N SER A 715 5.79 39.10 -6.16
CA SER A 715 4.79 39.11 -5.10
C SER A 715 4.18 40.53 -4.88
N ASN A 716 4.93 41.57 -5.16
CA ASN A 716 4.51 42.97 -5.00
C ASN A 716 3.97 43.57 -6.32
N MET A 717 3.84 42.79 -7.42
CA MET A 717 3.46 43.33 -8.75
C MET A 717 2.55 42.35 -9.55
N PRO A 718 1.38 41.97 -9.02
CA PRO A 718 0.61 40.86 -9.59
C PRO A 718 0.10 41.12 -11.01
N GLU A 719 -0.32 42.31 -11.38
CA GLU A 719 -0.96 42.58 -12.68
C GLU A 719 0.01 42.77 -13.85
N LYS A 720 1.13 43.44 -13.65
CA LYS A 720 2.12 43.76 -14.70
C LYS A 720 3.08 42.58 -14.97
N GLY A 721 3.28 41.70 -14.00
CA GLY A 721 4.23 40.60 -14.08
C GLY A 721 3.82 39.46 -15.02
N MET A 722 2.54 39.13 -15.14
CA MET A 722 2.05 37.98 -15.91
C MET A 722 2.39 38.06 -17.38
N SER A 723 2.17 39.21 -18.03
CA SER A 723 2.51 39.39 -19.46
C SER A 723 4.02 39.27 -19.69
N ALA A 724 4.83 39.79 -18.78
CA ALA A 724 6.29 39.70 -18.83
C ALA A 724 6.76 38.26 -18.69
N LEU A 725 6.18 37.48 -17.78
CA LEU A 725 6.53 36.07 -17.59
C LEU A 725 6.18 35.22 -18.81
N TYR A 726 5.04 35.43 -19.46
CA TYR A 726 4.71 34.72 -20.71
C TYR A 726 5.71 35.06 -21.85
N LYS A 727 6.10 36.34 -21.97
CA LYS A 727 7.13 36.74 -22.94
C LYS A 727 8.49 36.14 -22.61
N LEU A 728 8.88 36.17 -21.36
CA LEU A 728 10.10 35.53 -20.83
C LEU A 728 10.14 34.06 -21.20
N MET A 729 9.09 33.32 -20.91
CA MET A 729 8.97 31.90 -21.26
C MET A 729 9.09 31.67 -22.80
N GLY A 730 8.48 32.52 -23.62
CA GLY A 730 8.61 32.47 -25.07
C GLY A 730 10.06 32.67 -25.54
N TYR A 731 10.79 33.60 -24.96
CA TYR A 731 12.20 33.80 -25.26
C TYR A 731 13.09 32.65 -24.81
N ILE A 732 12.86 32.13 -23.61
CA ILE A 732 13.64 30.99 -23.09
C ILE A 732 13.49 29.75 -23.97
N ARG A 733 12.30 29.50 -24.55
CA ARG A 733 12.06 28.37 -25.45
C ARG A 733 12.79 28.47 -26.79
N SER A 734 13.06 29.66 -27.23
CA SER A 734 13.66 29.95 -28.56
C SER A 734 15.07 30.55 -28.47
N LEU A 735 15.79 30.34 -27.38
CA LEU A 735 17.13 30.88 -27.12
C LEU A 735 18.28 30.36 -27.98
N ASP A 736 18.03 29.32 -28.78
CA ASP A 736 19.01 28.85 -29.78
C ASP A 736 19.28 29.88 -30.87
N ASP A 737 18.48 30.96 -30.94
CA ASP A 737 18.68 32.13 -31.78
C ASP A 737 19.25 33.26 -30.94
N SER A 738 20.46 33.76 -31.27
CA SER A 738 21.14 34.85 -30.58
C SER A 738 20.31 36.14 -30.50
N ILE A 739 19.37 36.34 -31.43
CA ILE A 739 18.42 37.43 -31.41
C ILE A 739 17.46 37.40 -30.21
N ASN A 740 17.15 36.20 -29.72
CA ASN A 740 16.25 36.04 -28.57
C ASN A 740 16.93 36.33 -27.22
N LEU A 741 18.24 36.15 -27.13
CA LEU A 741 19.02 36.61 -25.98
C LEU A 741 19.03 38.14 -25.90
N ALA A 742 19.20 38.85 -27.05
CA ALA A 742 19.11 40.29 -27.08
C ALA A 742 17.68 40.80 -26.75
N ARG A 743 16.65 40.11 -27.23
CA ARG A 743 15.23 40.40 -26.89
C ARG A 743 14.95 40.22 -25.41
N LEU A 744 15.53 39.18 -24.82
CA LEU A 744 15.44 38.92 -23.37
C LEU A 744 16.08 40.06 -22.58
N ALA A 745 17.32 40.45 -22.92
CA ALA A 745 18.01 41.56 -22.29
C ALA A 745 17.24 42.87 -22.43
N TYR A 746 16.69 43.18 -23.61
CA TYR A 746 15.86 44.34 -23.88
C TYR A 746 14.55 44.30 -23.05
N MET A 747 13.90 43.12 -22.92
CA MET A 747 12.68 42.97 -22.13
C MET A 747 12.96 43.24 -20.63
N LEU A 748 14.06 42.71 -20.09
CA LEU A 748 14.47 42.92 -18.72
C LEU A 748 14.73 44.41 -18.43
N GLY A 749 15.45 45.10 -19.35
CA GLY A 749 15.65 46.55 -19.27
C GLY A 749 14.35 47.37 -19.36
N ARG A 750 13.35 46.88 -20.16
CA ARG A 750 12.04 47.55 -20.18
C ARG A 750 11.21 47.40 -18.91
N ILE A 751 11.27 46.26 -18.27
CA ILE A 751 10.62 46.05 -16.98
C ILE A 751 11.16 47.02 -15.95
N GLU A 752 12.49 47.29 -16.00
CA GLU A 752 13.15 48.31 -15.18
C GLU A 752 12.63 49.71 -15.50
N ALA A 753 12.59 50.10 -16.75
CA ALA A 753 12.15 51.44 -17.19
C ALA A 753 10.65 51.73 -16.87
N GLU A 754 9.78 50.73 -17.00
CA GLU A 754 8.37 50.86 -16.64
C GLU A 754 8.13 50.98 -15.13
N MET A 755 9.16 50.68 -14.31
CA MET A 755 9.17 50.81 -12.85
C MET A 755 9.69 52.20 -12.42
N GLU A 756 10.55 52.85 -13.21
CA GLU A 756 11.16 54.16 -12.87
C GLU A 756 10.19 55.34 -13.00
N ASP A 757 9.07 55.20 -13.71
CA ASP A 757 8.09 56.31 -13.92
C ASP A 757 7.37 56.76 -12.64
N GLY A 758 7.96 56.70 -11.46
CA GLY A 758 7.39 57.20 -10.21
C GLY A 758 8.27 57.23 -8.96
N GLU A 759 9.50 56.76 -8.98
CA GLU A 759 10.32 56.64 -7.74
C GLU A 759 11.78 57.12 -7.93
N ALA A 760 12.41 57.56 -6.83
CA ALA A 760 13.77 58.09 -6.84
C ALA A 760 14.83 57.04 -7.14
N PRO A 761 15.91 57.36 -7.91
CA PRO A 761 17.02 56.45 -8.17
C PRO A 761 17.70 56.01 -6.87
N GLY A 762 17.86 54.68 -6.70
CA GLY A 762 18.50 54.08 -5.53
C GLY A 762 17.54 53.43 -4.52
N SER A 763 16.29 53.19 -4.89
CA SER A 763 15.34 52.50 -4.06
C SER A 763 15.66 50.97 -3.97
N ASP A 764 15.26 50.32 -2.88
CA ASP A 764 15.32 48.86 -2.62
C ASP A 764 14.78 48.02 -3.84
N ARG A 765 13.96 48.67 -4.65
CA ARG A 765 13.33 48.09 -5.85
C ARG A 765 14.31 47.92 -7.02
N ASN A 766 15.21 48.87 -7.27
CA ASN A 766 16.22 48.79 -8.33
C ASN A 766 17.26 47.71 -8.01
N GLU A 767 17.59 47.52 -6.75
CA GLU A 767 18.50 46.47 -6.30
C GLU A 767 17.85 45.09 -6.50
N LYS A 768 16.57 44.91 -6.18
CA LYS A 768 15.81 43.68 -6.42
C LYS A 768 15.70 43.37 -7.92
N HIS A 769 15.47 44.38 -8.77
CA HIS A 769 15.42 44.21 -10.20
C HIS A 769 16.76 43.77 -10.79
N ALA A 770 17.85 44.45 -10.39
CA ALA A 770 19.20 44.08 -10.82
C ALA A 770 19.56 42.65 -10.41
N LYS A 771 19.20 42.25 -9.19
CA LYS A 771 19.35 40.87 -8.69
C LYS A 771 18.54 39.87 -9.55
N PHE A 772 17.29 40.19 -9.88
CA PHE A 772 16.43 39.39 -10.70
C PHE A 772 16.95 39.20 -12.13
N ALA A 773 17.34 40.32 -12.78
CA ALA A 773 17.86 40.29 -14.15
C ALA A 773 19.20 39.54 -14.25
N SER A 774 20.12 39.78 -13.28
CA SER A 774 21.41 39.10 -13.20
C SER A 774 21.21 37.59 -12.97
N GLY A 775 20.36 37.19 -12.01
CA GLY A 775 20.10 35.79 -11.71
C GLY A 775 19.51 35.01 -12.89
N LEU A 776 18.56 35.64 -13.60
CA LEU A 776 18.01 35.04 -14.84
C LEU A 776 19.08 34.87 -15.92
N TYR A 777 19.89 35.91 -16.12
CA TYR A 777 20.96 35.88 -17.11
C TYR A 777 21.98 34.78 -16.79
N ASP A 778 22.40 34.66 -15.54
CA ASP A 778 23.35 33.66 -15.10
C ASP A 778 22.82 32.24 -15.34
N TRP A 779 21.56 31.97 -15.03
CA TRP A 779 20.93 30.66 -15.27
C TRP A 779 20.79 30.32 -16.75
N ILE A 780 20.56 31.32 -17.59
CA ILE A 780 20.36 31.14 -19.03
C ILE A 780 21.68 31.05 -19.79
N SER A 781 22.68 31.89 -19.45
CA SER A 781 23.97 31.96 -20.13
C SER A 781 24.89 30.78 -19.78
N ASN A 782 24.79 30.23 -18.58
CA ASN A 782 25.62 29.15 -18.06
C ASN A 782 24.90 27.76 -18.12
N ASP A 783 23.93 27.59 -19.00
CA ASP A 783 23.10 26.40 -19.09
C ASP A 783 23.52 25.47 -20.22
N GLU A 784 24.68 24.79 -20.04
CA GLU A 784 25.26 23.89 -21.06
C GLU A 784 24.32 22.71 -21.41
N ASN A 785 23.50 22.26 -20.47
CA ASN A 785 22.61 21.08 -20.63
C ASN A 785 21.12 21.43 -20.77
N GLY A 786 20.73 22.69 -20.80
CA GLY A 786 19.33 23.14 -20.84
C GLY A 786 18.51 22.89 -19.54
N GLU A 787 19.18 22.49 -18.46
CA GLU A 787 18.48 22.18 -17.20
C GLU A 787 17.90 23.40 -16.52
N ASN A 788 18.63 24.49 -16.44
CA ASN A 788 18.15 25.72 -15.81
C ASN A 788 16.96 26.31 -16.59
N LYS A 789 17.03 26.30 -17.92
CA LYS A 789 15.94 26.74 -18.79
C LYS A 789 14.67 25.93 -18.53
N ARG A 790 14.79 24.60 -18.47
CA ARG A 790 13.71 23.67 -18.22
C ARG A 790 13.07 23.92 -16.85
N GLN A 791 13.88 23.99 -15.80
CA GLN A 791 13.45 24.27 -14.43
C GLN A 791 12.74 25.62 -14.33
N LEU A 792 13.29 26.66 -14.98
CA LEU A 792 12.72 28.00 -14.97
C LEU A 792 11.36 28.06 -15.69
N ILE A 793 11.21 27.39 -16.83
CA ILE A 793 9.93 27.27 -17.53
C ILE A 793 8.86 26.64 -16.63
N THR A 794 9.20 25.53 -15.94
CA THR A 794 8.26 24.88 -15.01
C THR A 794 7.89 25.80 -13.84
N ALA A 795 8.86 26.47 -13.25
CA ALA A 795 8.63 27.42 -12.15
C ALA A 795 7.72 28.58 -12.59
N ILE A 796 7.94 29.13 -13.80
CA ILE A 796 7.08 30.18 -14.38
C ILE A 796 5.65 29.65 -14.58
N TYR A 797 5.46 28.44 -15.08
CA TYR A 797 4.13 27.86 -15.23
C TYR A 797 3.40 27.76 -13.90
N ILE A 798 4.07 27.23 -12.87
CA ILE A 798 3.47 27.08 -11.54
C ILE A 798 3.11 28.46 -10.99
N TYR A 799 4.01 29.44 -11.07
CA TYR A 799 3.76 30.79 -10.61
C TYR A 799 2.57 31.44 -11.31
N VAL A 800 2.56 31.41 -12.66
CA VAL A 800 1.50 32.01 -13.47
C VAL A 800 0.15 31.36 -13.16
N TYR A 801 0.09 30.05 -13.02
CA TYR A 801 -1.16 29.38 -12.70
C TYR A 801 -1.67 29.64 -11.29
N LEU A 802 -0.78 29.86 -10.32
CA LEU A 802 -1.16 30.21 -8.94
C LEU A 802 -1.71 31.65 -8.81
N HIS A 803 -1.25 32.57 -9.66
CA HIS A 803 -1.57 33.99 -9.54
C HIS A 803 -2.55 34.47 -10.63
N ARG A 804 -2.91 33.62 -11.58
CA ARG A 804 -3.89 33.98 -12.60
C ARG A 804 -5.30 33.87 -12.03
N GLU A 805 -5.99 35.02 -11.87
CA GLU A 805 -7.43 35.00 -11.61
C GLU A 805 -8.18 34.33 -12.77
N SER A 806 -9.10 33.42 -12.48
CA SER A 806 -9.97 32.84 -13.48
C SER A 806 -10.88 33.95 -14.01
N MET A 807 -10.55 34.47 -15.18
CA MET A 807 -11.58 35.17 -15.94
C MET A 807 -12.60 34.10 -16.37
N GLU A 808 -13.71 34.01 -15.65
CA GLU A 808 -14.88 33.28 -16.11
C GLU A 808 -15.42 34.02 -17.33
N GLY A 809 -15.25 33.43 -18.51
CA GLY A 809 -15.96 33.76 -19.72
C GLY A 809 -17.05 32.73 -19.97
#